data_e2dd1b74d64eac6d218e8b2f9fcdd2ee
#
_entry.id   e2dd1b74d64eac6d218e8b2f9fcdd2ee
#
_cell.length_a   1.000
_cell.length_b   1.000
_cell.length_c   1.000
_cell.angle_alpha   90.00
_cell.angle_beta   90.00
_cell.angle_gamma   90.00
#
_symmetry.space_group_name_H-M   'P 1'
#
loop_
_entity.id
_entity.type
_entity.pdbx_description
1 polymer ?
#
loop_
_entity_poly.entity_id
_entity_poly.type
_entity_poly.pdbx_seq_one_letter_code
_entity_poly.pdbx_strand_id
1 'polypeptide(L)'
;MSETLDTLTALFERAVAAGPDRDFLHVPADACRDYSDTDITLTYAEGTSRVAVIAAAMRAAGYGAGHRVALALDNRPEFFCHFLALARLGASIVPLNAGMGLAELRYVAGHADIALAITHAAHAAHLRAALPGATPLHVVADHVREYPVAVGPRAAGAEESALLYTSGTTGLPKGCILSSEYFVDIGRLYSSLGGYCRFDGVGDRLATPLPVTHMNALACSLMAMLTVGGCLIQLDRFHPATWWQSIRRSRATAFHYLGVMPAMLLNMPPSPADDVSGQVRFAFGAGVDPRHQAAFEQRFGVPLIEAWAMTETGAGAWITANREPRHPGQRCFGRPPPGLDLRIAHEHGADAAPGAVGELLVRRAGAEPRRGFFSGYYKDDAATDEAWSGGWFHSGDLVRAGDDGSLFFVDRSKNIVRRSGENIAAVEVESTLLAHADVAAAAICPVPDELRGEEVLAFVILQPAVAATLDTALRLQAHCLQTLAYYKAPGHIAFRSDLPQTASQKLARAGIKALGAAVVGTAQAFDLRESKKRAPARTRGAIRDYDDVVLVAPVTEPYTRYSTHNAHWFVARAVAALLESSGLAKGDVDGLCVGSFTLAPDTAIGLTQHLGMSLRWLDHIPLGGACGVVALRRALRAVQAGDAEVVACIGADTNHVDSFRQGLANFSVSARDAVLPYGSGGPNASFALMTSYYMRKYGATREDFGKLCVAQRDNALGYPHALFKKKLTLEQYLAARPIADPIHLLDCVMPCAGAEAFLVMRKRRALSLGLPFATVRSTSERHNSFPDDPIQMRGGWVLDREHLYGMAGIEPADVDFLQTYDDYPVMSVIQIEDLGFCNKGEGPEFIRRHSFTVDGTFPINTSGGQLSVGQAGCAAGFLGLVESIRQLTNQNLARGVPDARFAIAVGFGMITYDRGLCSAAAVLGRAGA
;
A
#
# COMPACT_ATOMS: atom_id res chain seq x y z
N MET A 1 -15.69 56.74 7.99
CA MET A 1 -15.69 56.45 9.40
C MET A 1 -14.47 55.55 9.66
N SER A 2 -13.49 56.07 10.43
CA SER A 2 -12.31 55.28 10.87
C SER A 2 -12.85 54.08 11.63
N GLU A 3 -12.68 52.85 11.11
CA GLU A 3 -12.88 51.65 11.89
C GLU A 3 -11.84 51.61 13.00
N THR A 4 -12.29 51.93 14.21
CA THR A 4 -11.50 51.71 15.43
C THR A 4 -11.15 50.21 15.42
N LEU A 5 -9.85 49.90 15.33
CA LEU A 5 -9.32 48.54 15.48
C LEU A 5 -9.89 47.93 16.75
N ASP A 6 -10.77 46.94 16.62
CA ASP A 6 -11.31 46.21 17.75
C ASP A 6 -10.17 45.41 18.40
N THR A 7 -9.93 45.64 19.64
CA THR A 7 -8.96 44.87 20.41
C THR A 7 -9.61 43.64 21.06
N LEU A 8 -8.81 42.67 21.42
CA LEU A 8 -9.23 41.48 22.18
C LEU A 8 -9.94 41.85 23.49
N THR A 9 -9.47 42.88 24.16
CA THR A 9 -10.11 43.46 25.36
C THR A 9 -11.50 43.99 25.04
N ALA A 10 -11.63 44.79 23.95
CA ALA A 10 -12.92 45.35 23.54
C ALA A 10 -13.92 44.25 23.14
N LEU A 11 -13.46 43.15 22.48
CA LEU A 11 -14.27 41.99 22.16
C LEU A 11 -14.83 41.33 23.42
N PHE A 12 -14.00 41.10 24.42
CA PHE A 12 -14.44 40.52 25.71
C PHE A 12 -15.41 41.43 26.46
N GLU A 13 -15.12 42.74 26.53
CA GLU A 13 -15.99 43.71 27.22
C GLU A 13 -17.37 43.85 26.54
N ARG A 14 -17.45 43.73 25.19
CA ARG A 14 -18.73 43.65 24.49
C ARG A 14 -19.53 42.40 24.84
N ALA A 15 -18.87 41.23 24.90
CA ALA A 15 -19.53 40.00 25.29
C ALA A 15 -20.10 40.07 26.71
N VAL A 16 -19.34 40.64 27.64
CA VAL A 16 -19.78 40.91 29.02
C VAL A 16 -20.99 41.87 29.04
N ALA A 17 -20.92 42.97 28.32
CA ALA A 17 -22.02 43.96 28.27
C ALA A 17 -23.30 43.35 27.69
N ALA A 18 -23.19 42.44 26.73
CA ALA A 18 -24.33 41.78 26.09
C ALA A 18 -25.04 40.78 26.96
N GLY A 19 -24.36 40.22 28.00
CA GLY A 19 -24.99 39.23 28.91
C GLY A 19 -24.08 38.80 30.04
N PRO A 20 -23.97 39.62 31.10
CA PRO A 20 -23.04 39.34 32.22
C PRO A 20 -23.33 38.01 32.96
N ASP A 21 -24.59 37.63 33.06
CA ASP A 21 -25.03 36.41 33.77
C ASP A 21 -24.97 35.13 32.94
N ARG A 22 -24.57 35.23 31.67
CA ARG A 22 -24.42 34.06 30.81
C ARG A 22 -23.16 33.28 31.11
N ASP A 23 -23.21 31.96 30.83
CA ASP A 23 -22.01 31.12 30.92
C ASP A 23 -20.95 31.60 29.90
N PHE A 24 -19.76 31.94 30.41
CA PHE A 24 -18.59 32.26 29.60
C PHE A 24 -17.74 31.00 29.35
N LEU A 25 -17.43 30.31 30.46
CA LEU A 25 -16.55 29.15 30.47
C LEU A 25 -17.17 28.03 31.30
N HIS A 26 -17.16 26.82 30.79
CA HIS A 26 -17.63 25.63 31.46
C HIS A 26 -16.58 24.51 31.38
N VAL A 27 -16.27 23.86 32.50
CA VAL A 27 -15.41 22.68 32.57
C VAL A 27 -16.21 21.59 33.28
N PRO A 28 -16.56 20.47 32.57
CA PRO A 28 -17.31 19.39 33.20
C PRO A 28 -16.45 18.66 34.25
N ALA A 29 -17.08 18.10 35.27
CA ALA A 29 -16.43 17.40 36.38
C ALA A 29 -15.45 16.30 35.89
N ASP A 30 -15.79 15.64 34.80
CA ASP A 30 -14.92 14.61 34.20
C ASP A 30 -13.56 15.15 33.72
N ALA A 31 -13.50 16.44 33.39
CA ALA A 31 -12.31 17.12 32.86
C ALA A 31 -11.58 17.95 33.96
N CYS A 32 -12.07 18.01 35.19
CA CYS A 32 -11.43 18.77 36.26
C CYS A 32 -11.16 17.92 37.52
N ARG A 33 -11.19 16.59 37.40
CA ARG A 33 -11.02 15.66 38.57
C ARG A 33 -9.75 15.90 39.38
N ASP A 34 -8.70 16.45 38.74
CA ASP A 34 -7.44 16.71 39.43
C ASP A 34 -7.49 17.94 40.35
N TYR A 35 -8.56 18.79 40.27
CA TYR A 35 -8.67 20.03 41.03
C TYR A 35 -10.10 20.43 41.42
N SER A 36 -11.12 19.70 40.99
CA SER A 36 -12.53 19.90 41.39
C SER A 36 -13.33 18.59 41.24
N ASP A 37 -14.21 18.34 42.25
CA ASP A 37 -15.13 17.20 42.23
C ASP A 37 -16.46 17.53 41.51
N THR A 38 -16.68 18.78 41.11
CA THR A 38 -17.90 19.27 40.47
C THR A 38 -17.60 20.05 39.19
N ASP A 39 -18.60 20.18 38.35
CA ASP A 39 -18.51 21.05 37.17
C ASP A 39 -18.12 22.48 37.60
N ILE A 40 -17.24 23.12 36.87
CA ILE A 40 -16.87 24.52 37.03
C ILE A 40 -17.56 25.33 35.93
N THR A 41 -18.35 26.32 36.32
CA THR A 41 -18.94 27.28 35.39
C THR A 41 -18.61 28.70 35.84
N LEU A 42 -18.13 29.51 34.92
CA LEU A 42 -17.93 30.94 35.11
C LEU A 42 -18.88 31.69 34.21
N THR A 43 -19.64 32.61 34.79
CA THR A 43 -20.39 33.60 34.02
C THR A 43 -19.44 34.66 33.44
N TYR A 44 -19.89 35.47 32.48
CA TYR A 44 -19.13 36.59 31.96
C TYR A 44 -18.79 37.62 33.07
N ALA A 45 -19.71 37.88 34.02
CA ALA A 45 -19.47 38.75 35.18
C ALA A 45 -18.38 38.20 36.11
N GLU A 46 -18.41 36.89 36.42
CA GLU A 46 -17.38 36.24 37.26
C GLU A 46 -16.03 36.20 36.54
N GLY A 47 -16.02 35.88 35.21
CA GLY A 47 -14.83 35.93 34.35
C GLY A 47 -14.20 37.32 34.36
N THR A 48 -14.99 38.38 34.18
CA THR A 48 -14.54 39.76 34.20
C THR A 48 -13.95 40.15 35.56
N SER A 49 -14.59 39.70 36.65
CA SER A 49 -14.09 39.97 38.02
C SER A 49 -12.71 39.33 38.22
N ARG A 50 -12.54 38.08 37.81
CA ARG A 50 -11.24 37.37 37.88
C ARG A 50 -10.17 38.05 37.01
N VAL A 51 -10.49 38.39 35.78
CA VAL A 51 -9.62 39.09 34.83
C VAL A 51 -9.17 40.45 35.43
N ALA A 52 -10.10 41.21 36.04
CA ALA A 52 -9.77 42.51 36.63
C ALA A 52 -8.81 42.37 37.84
N VAL A 53 -9.03 41.37 38.69
CA VAL A 53 -8.17 41.12 39.87
C VAL A 53 -6.75 40.73 39.40
N ILE A 54 -6.63 39.81 38.44
CA ILE A 54 -5.33 39.41 37.89
C ILE A 54 -4.61 40.61 37.24
N ALA A 55 -5.30 41.36 36.38
CA ALA A 55 -4.73 42.50 35.70
C ALA A 55 -4.26 43.61 36.70
N ALA A 56 -5.02 43.86 37.77
CA ALA A 56 -4.63 44.82 38.78
C ALA A 56 -3.36 44.39 39.53
N ALA A 57 -3.30 43.12 39.96
CA ALA A 57 -2.15 42.57 40.67
C ALA A 57 -0.88 42.53 39.78
N MET A 58 -1.01 42.11 38.50
CA MET A 58 0.11 42.14 37.56
C MET A 58 0.59 43.56 37.24
N ARG A 59 -0.34 44.53 37.10
CA ARG A 59 0.02 45.93 36.90
C ARG A 59 0.78 46.49 38.14
N ALA A 60 0.35 46.15 39.35
CA ALA A 60 1.02 46.52 40.57
C ALA A 60 2.46 45.95 40.67
N ALA A 61 2.67 44.76 40.11
CA ALA A 61 3.98 44.14 40.01
C ALA A 61 4.84 44.71 38.84
N GLY A 62 4.31 45.66 38.04
CA GLY A 62 5.02 46.33 36.94
C GLY A 62 4.89 45.70 35.57
N TYR A 63 4.05 44.65 35.35
CA TYR A 63 3.80 44.05 34.07
C TYR A 63 2.85 44.87 33.18
N GLY A 64 3.10 44.91 31.89
CA GLY A 64 2.30 45.65 30.90
C GLY A 64 2.91 45.54 29.52
N ALA A 65 2.58 46.53 28.64
CA ALA A 65 3.02 46.54 27.25
C ALA A 65 4.51 46.23 27.09
N GLY A 66 4.84 45.38 26.11
CA GLY A 66 6.19 44.94 25.82
C GLY A 66 6.67 43.73 26.61
N HIS A 67 5.98 43.30 27.64
CA HIS A 67 6.34 42.08 28.36
C HIS A 67 5.72 40.83 27.72
N ARG A 68 6.49 39.74 27.67
CA ARG A 68 5.99 38.38 27.36
C ARG A 68 5.87 37.58 28.64
N VAL A 69 4.68 36.99 28.83
CA VAL A 69 4.39 36.14 29.99
C VAL A 69 4.09 34.73 29.52
N ALA A 70 4.91 33.80 29.96
CA ALA A 70 4.67 32.36 29.66
C ALA A 70 3.54 31.81 30.51
N LEU A 71 2.59 31.14 29.85
CA LEU A 71 1.46 30.45 30.49
C LEU A 71 1.58 28.93 30.31
N ALA A 72 1.96 28.21 31.38
CA ALA A 72 2.00 26.76 31.48
C ALA A 72 0.89 26.27 32.44
N LEU A 73 -0.37 26.56 32.05
CA LEU A 73 -1.56 26.43 32.90
C LEU A 73 -2.55 25.36 32.44
N ASP A 74 -2.15 24.46 31.54
CA ASP A 74 -2.99 23.42 30.96
C ASP A 74 -4.33 23.97 30.42
N ASN A 75 -5.28 23.09 30.13
CA ASN A 75 -6.64 23.43 29.66
C ASN A 75 -7.56 23.81 30.84
N ARG A 76 -7.18 24.81 31.63
CA ARG A 76 -7.90 25.24 32.86
C ARG A 76 -8.43 26.67 32.76
N PRO A 77 -9.46 27.03 33.56
CA PRO A 77 -10.02 28.39 33.59
C PRO A 77 -8.98 29.49 33.82
N GLU A 78 -7.95 29.21 34.65
CA GLU A 78 -6.86 30.11 34.94
C GLU A 78 -6.12 30.57 33.72
N PHE A 79 -5.93 29.70 32.68
CA PHE A 79 -5.28 30.07 31.44
C PHE A 79 -6.03 31.21 30.73
N PHE A 80 -7.33 31.09 30.59
CA PHE A 80 -8.16 32.06 29.88
C PHE A 80 -8.25 33.38 30.64
N CYS A 81 -8.38 33.32 31.98
CA CYS A 81 -8.39 34.53 32.80
C CYS A 81 -7.07 35.29 32.72
N HIS A 82 -5.91 34.62 32.75
CA HIS A 82 -4.60 35.26 32.61
C HIS A 82 -4.41 35.80 31.19
N PHE A 83 -4.80 35.07 30.16
CA PHE A 83 -4.72 35.54 28.77
C PHE A 83 -5.48 36.89 28.58
N LEU A 84 -6.74 36.93 29.03
CA LEU A 84 -7.57 38.14 28.92
C LEU A 84 -7.04 39.30 29.83
N ALA A 85 -6.49 38.99 30.98
CA ALA A 85 -5.87 39.98 31.87
C ALA A 85 -4.60 40.56 31.25
N LEU A 86 -3.75 39.76 30.63
CA LEU A 86 -2.53 40.20 29.94
C LEU A 86 -2.87 41.01 28.68
N ALA A 87 -3.88 40.59 27.91
CA ALA A 87 -4.40 41.40 26.78
C ALA A 87 -4.86 42.80 27.25
N ARG A 88 -5.55 42.88 28.38
CA ARG A 88 -5.96 44.18 29.00
C ARG A 88 -4.78 45.05 29.42
N LEU A 89 -3.62 44.46 29.71
CA LEU A 89 -2.38 45.17 30.06
C LEU A 89 -1.52 45.50 28.82
N GLY A 90 -1.87 45.02 27.62
CA GLY A 90 -1.05 45.13 26.41
C GLY A 90 0.20 44.22 26.49
N ALA A 91 0.19 43.19 27.32
CA ALA A 91 1.26 42.22 27.43
C ALA A 91 0.98 41.00 26.55
N SER A 92 2.03 40.41 25.98
CA SER A 92 1.95 39.24 25.14
C SER A 92 2.02 37.95 25.95
N ILE A 93 1.30 36.90 25.53
CA ILE A 93 1.44 35.58 26.12
C ILE A 93 2.36 34.68 25.31
N VAL A 94 3.02 33.74 26.01
CA VAL A 94 3.74 32.60 25.41
C VAL A 94 3.09 31.32 25.94
N PRO A 95 2.11 30.75 25.24
CA PRO A 95 1.49 29.52 25.68
C PRO A 95 2.51 28.36 25.66
N LEU A 96 2.74 27.72 26.82
CA LEU A 96 3.66 26.60 26.97
C LEU A 96 2.91 25.32 27.33
N ASN A 97 3.18 24.25 26.62
CA ASN A 97 2.75 22.92 27.02
C ASN A 97 3.72 22.38 28.09
N ALA A 98 3.26 22.25 29.35
CA ALA A 98 4.08 21.75 30.45
C ALA A 98 4.56 20.30 30.26
N GLY A 99 3.92 19.53 29.36
CA GLY A 99 4.33 18.18 29.00
C GLY A 99 5.46 18.09 27.97
N MET A 100 5.98 19.23 27.49
CA MET A 100 7.15 19.24 26.57
C MET A 100 8.39 18.64 27.26
N GLY A 101 9.27 18.05 26.45
CA GLY A 101 10.60 17.63 26.90
C GLY A 101 11.44 18.79 27.40
N LEU A 102 12.29 18.54 28.40
CA LEU A 102 13.09 19.60 29.03
C LEU A 102 13.96 20.39 28.04
N ALA A 103 14.50 19.74 27.03
CA ALA A 103 15.34 20.39 25.98
C ALA A 103 14.50 21.36 25.13
N GLU A 104 13.29 20.98 24.76
CA GLU A 104 12.36 21.78 23.98
C GLU A 104 11.84 22.98 24.78
N LEU A 105 11.45 22.75 26.06
CA LEU A 105 11.07 23.84 26.96
C LEU A 105 12.20 24.85 27.17
N ARG A 106 13.45 24.38 27.34
CA ARG A 106 14.63 25.26 27.46
C ARG A 106 14.84 26.12 26.22
N TYR A 107 14.67 25.50 25.05
CA TYR A 107 14.79 26.24 23.79
C TYR A 107 13.72 27.34 23.69
N VAL A 108 12.44 26.99 23.90
CA VAL A 108 11.34 27.97 23.79
C VAL A 108 11.47 29.06 24.84
N ALA A 109 11.75 28.69 26.10
CA ALA A 109 11.90 29.65 27.18
C ALA A 109 13.08 30.59 26.97
N GLY A 110 14.19 30.11 26.47
CA GLY A 110 15.37 30.94 26.16
C GLY A 110 15.20 31.81 24.93
N HIS A 111 14.45 31.35 23.91
CA HIS A 111 14.21 32.04 22.65
C HIS A 111 13.16 33.16 22.77
N ALA A 112 12.10 32.96 23.60
CA ALA A 112 10.94 33.83 23.68
C ALA A 112 11.12 35.14 24.47
N ASP A 113 12.26 35.35 25.13
CA ASP A 113 12.52 36.52 26.02
C ASP A 113 11.41 36.72 27.06
N ILE A 114 11.14 35.68 27.82
CA ILE A 114 10.06 35.64 28.81
C ILE A 114 10.40 36.50 30.02
N ALA A 115 9.49 37.43 30.38
CA ALA A 115 9.62 38.27 31.58
C ALA A 115 9.06 37.61 32.83
N LEU A 116 8.09 36.68 32.70
CA LEU A 116 7.47 35.94 33.79
C LEU A 116 6.97 34.59 33.25
N ALA A 117 7.08 33.53 34.00
CA ALA A 117 6.38 32.30 33.77
C ALA A 117 5.31 32.05 34.86
N ILE A 118 4.13 31.58 34.46
CA ILE A 118 3.01 31.27 35.35
C ILE A 118 2.64 29.80 35.14
N THR A 119 2.51 29.05 36.25
CA THR A 119 2.25 27.60 36.18
C THR A 119 1.48 27.09 37.42
N HIS A 120 1.04 25.85 37.39
CA HIS A 120 0.52 25.12 38.54
C HIS A 120 1.64 24.41 39.32
N ALA A 121 1.37 24.05 40.58
CA ALA A 121 2.33 23.37 41.45
C ALA A 121 2.89 22.08 40.85
N ALA A 122 2.05 21.31 40.13
CA ALA A 122 2.43 20.07 39.49
C ALA A 122 3.56 20.21 38.47
N HIS A 123 3.66 21.37 37.79
CA HIS A 123 4.64 21.62 36.70
C HIS A 123 5.80 22.53 37.14
N ALA A 124 5.75 23.10 38.37
CA ALA A 124 6.67 24.13 38.82
C ALA A 124 8.15 23.69 38.78
N ALA A 125 8.45 22.47 39.23
CA ALA A 125 9.81 21.94 39.26
C ALA A 125 10.37 21.73 37.82
N HIS A 126 9.56 21.15 36.93
CA HIS A 126 9.93 20.91 35.54
C HIS A 126 10.15 22.21 34.76
N LEU A 127 9.25 23.17 34.94
CA LEU A 127 9.36 24.49 34.28
C LEU A 127 10.55 25.28 34.85
N ARG A 128 10.80 25.26 36.16
CA ARG A 128 11.97 25.93 36.79
C ARG A 128 13.28 25.41 36.21
N ALA A 129 13.40 24.09 35.93
CA ALA A 129 14.58 23.48 35.33
C ALA A 129 14.79 23.89 33.85
N ALA A 130 13.76 24.39 33.20
CA ALA A 130 13.82 24.86 31.80
C ALA A 130 14.05 26.35 31.65
N LEU A 131 13.54 27.15 32.58
CA LEU A 131 13.62 28.63 32.51
C LEU A 131 15.05 29.16 32.68
N PRO A 132 15.43 30.23 31.96
CA PRO A 132 16.65 30.99 32.28
C PRO A 132 16.68 31.42 33.76
N GLY A 133 17.84 31.35 34.41
CA GLY A 133 17.97 31.48 35.87
C GLY A 133 17.39 32.75 36.47
N ALA A 134 17.33 33.87 35.72
CA ALA A 134 16.79 35.15 36.16
C ALA A 134 15.27 35.30 35.92
N THR A 135 14.63 34.38 35.20
CA THR A 135 13.18 34.50 34.88
C THR A 135 12.33 34.16 36.12
N PRO A 136 11.50 35.10 36.61
CA PRO A 136 10.57 34.83 37.70
C PRO A 136 9.57 33.74 37.34
N LEU A 137 9.21 32.89 38.34
CA LEU A 137 8.19 31.87 38.24
C LEU A 137 7.10 32.13 39.30
N HIS A 138 5.88 32.26 38.84
CA HIS A 138 4.70 32.35 39.66
C HIS A 138 3.94 31.02 39.65
N VAL A 139 3.65 30.46 40.80
CA VAL A 139 2.83 29.26 40.95
C VAL A 139 1.44 29.69 41.40
N VAL A 140 0.43 29.40 40.57
CA VAL A 140 -0.96 29.73 40.84
C VAL A 140 -1.44 28.88 42.04
N ALA A 141 -1.97 29.55 43.04
CA ALA A 141 -2.63 28.96 44.21
C ALA A 141 -3.95 29.70 44.45
N ASP A 142 -4.92 29.05 45.10
CA ASP A 142 -6.31 29.55 45.26
C ASP A 142 -6.44 30.91 45.89
N HIS A 143 -5.42 31.37 46.65
CA HIS A 143 -5.49 32.58 47.48
C HIS A 143 -4.32 33.55 47.26
N VAL A 144 -3.30 33.25 46.44
CA VAL A 144 -2.15 34.16 46.25
C VAL A 144 -2.41 35.11 45.10
N ARG A 145 -2.47 36.43 45.43
CA ARG A 145 -2.75 37.52 44.48
C ARG A 145 -1.52 38.40 44.22
N GLU A 146 -0.33 37.95 44.63
CA GLU A 146 0.90 38.72 44.44
C GLU A 146 1.79 38.09 43.39
N TYR A 147 2.18 38.85 42.37
CA TYR A 147 3.12 38.42 41.36
C TYR A 147 4.53 38.92 41.69
N PRO A 148 5.59 38.22 41.27
CA PRO A 148 6.94 38.76 41.40
C PRO A 148 7.08 40.10 40.64
N VAL A 149 7.89 41.03 41.22
CA VAL A 149 8.15 42.32 40.54
C VAL A 149 8.76 42.10 39.18
N ALA A 150 8.31 42.85 38.18
CA ALA A 150 8.77 42.74 36.82
C ALA A 150 10.21 43.22 36.68
N VAL A 151 11.11 42.29 36.38
CA VAL A 151 12.55 42.56 36.16
C VAL A 151 13.01 42.07 34.77
N GLY A 152 12.10 41.48 34.00
CA GLY A 152 12.39 40.86 32.71
C GLY A 152 12.39 41.85 31.52
N PRO A 153 12.76 41.37 30.35
CA PRO A 153 12.83 42.19 29.13
C PRO A 153 11.44 42.63 28.62
N ARG A 154 11.38 43.80 27.96
CA ARG A 154 10.24 44.29 27.19
C ARG A 154 10.50 44.04 25.71
N ALA A 155 10.33 42.82 25.26
CA ALA A 155 10.71 42.33 23.93
C ALA A 155 9.51 42.15 22.98
N ALA A 156 8.27 42.22 23.49
CA ALA A 156 7.08 42.13 22.66
C ALA A 156 6.84 43.41 21.86
N GLY A 157 6.45 43.28 20.59
CA GLY A 157 6.01 44.42 19.76
C GLY A 157 4.73 45.06 20.29
N ALA A 158 4.45 46.33 19.91
CA ALA A 158 3.32 47.08 20.41
C ALA A 158 1.95 46.44 20.14
N GLU A 159 1.83 45.70 19.06
CA GLU A 159 0.59 45.01 18.65
C GLU A 159 0.57 43.51 18.99
N GLU A 160 1.67 43.00 19.53
CA GLU A 160 1.79 41.55 19.84
C GLU A 160 0.91 41.17 21.04
N SER A 161 0.02 40.21 20.83
CA SER A 161 -0.84 39.62 21.87
C SER A 161 -0.42 38.23 22.28
N ALA A 162 0.23 37.51 21.37
CA ALA A 162 0.79 36.19 21.66
C ALA A 162 2.00 35.86 20.78
N LEU A 163 2.94 35.12 21.34
CA LEU A 163 4.02 34.43 20.61
C LEU A 163 3.74 32.95 20.69
N LEU A 164 3.19 32.39 19.59
CA LEU A 164 2.76 30.99 19.52
C LEU A 164 3.80 30.15 18.78
N TYR A 165 4.32 29.11 19.42
CA TYR A 165 5.32 28.22 18.81
C TYR A 165 4.66 27.12 17.97
N THR A 166 5.11 27.03 16.73
CA THR A 166 4.74 25.96 15.81
C THR A 166 5.90 24.97 15.62
N SER A 167 5.60 23.69 15.39
CA SER A 167 6.63 22.69 15.09
C SER A 167 7.30 23.02 13.76
N GLY A 168 8.49 23.62 13.82
CA GLY A 168 9.28 24.01 12.65
C GLY A 168 9.68 22.79 11.80
N THR A 169 9.78 23.03 10.51
CA THR A 169 10.21 22.02 9.52
C THR A 169 11.70 21.72 9.57
N THR A 170 12.48 22.58 10.24
CA THR A 170 13.94 22.48 10.43
C THR A 170 14.34 21.80 11.75
N GLY A 171 13.37 21.33 12.54
CA GLY A 171 13.60 20.60 13.79
C GLY A 171 13.42 21.44 15.07
N LEU A 172 13.60 22.75 15.03
CA LEU A 172 13.34 23.63 16.18
C LEU A 172 12.01 24.39 15.99
N PRO A 173 11.20 24.56 17.06
CA PRO A 173 9.95 25.31 16.98
C PRO A 173 10.18 26.78 16.59
N LYS A 174 9.34 27.33 15.70
CA LYS A 174 9.34 28.74 15.31
C LYS A 174 8.25 29.49 16.05
N GLY A 175 8.56 30.67 16.57
CA GLY A 175 7.58 31.53 17.26
C GLY A 175 6.84 32.45 16.28
N CYS A 176 5.54 32.23 16.09
CA CYS A 176 4.66 33.10 15.30
C CYS A 176 4.21 34.29 16.14
N ILE A 177 4.48 35.51 15.67
CA ILE A 177 4.00 36.77 16.29
C ILE A 177 2.55 37.00 15.87
N LEU A 178 1.63 37.03 16.84
CA LEU A 178 0.19 37.17 16.62
C LEU A 178 -0.32 38.45 17.26
N SER A 179 -1.00 39.28 16.44
CA SER A 179 -1.56 40.56 16.90
C SER A 179 -2.93 40.39 17.57
N SER A 180 -3.42 41.45 18.22
CA SER A 180 -4.79 41.48 18.75
C SER A 180 -5.83 41.36 17.63
N GLU A 181 -5.59 42.02 16.48
CA GLU A 181 -6.43 41.96 15.29
C GLU A 181 -6.55 40.49 14.78
N TYR A 182 -5.43 39.76 14.75
CA TYR A 182 -5.42 38.34 14.36
C TYR A 182 -6.47 37.50 15.11
N PHE A 183 -6.55 37.67 16.43
CA PHE A 183 -7.52 36.95 17.27
C PHE A 183 -8.96 37.39 17.00
N VAL A 184 -9.19 38.67 16.93
CA VAL A 184 -10.54 39.25 16.71
C VAL A 184 -11.07 38.86 15.34
N ASP A 185 -10.23 38.91 14.31
CA ASP A 185 -10.63 38.55 12.94
C ASP A 185 -10.93 37.06 12.81
N ILE A 186 -10.21 36.19 13.48
CA ILE A 186 -10.55 34.74 13.51
C ILE A 186 -11.92 34.54 14.16
N GLY A 187 -12.18 35.18 15.28
CA GLY A 187 -13.49 35.06 15.95
C GLY A 187 -14.63 35.52 15.05
N ARG A 188 -14.47 36.65 14.37
CA ARG A 188 -15.45 37.16 13.40
C ARG A 188 -15.65 36.26 12.21
N LEU A 189 -14.55 35.80 11.63
CA LEU A 189 -14.58 34.92 10.47
C LEU A 189 -15.29 33.61 10.81
N TYR A 190 -14.88 32.94 11.88
CA TYR A 190 -15.44 31.65 12.26
C TYR A 190 -16.93 31.76 12.61
N SER A 191 -17.32 32.78 13.35
CA SER A 191 -18.74 33.00 13.70
C SER A 191 -19.62 33.38 12.52
N SER A 192 -19.05 33.89 11.42
CA SER A 192 -19.75 34.28 10.20
C SER A 192 -19.75 33.27 9.07
N LEU A 193 -19.10 32.09 9.22
CA LEU A 193 -18.98 31.07 8.16
C LEU A 193 -20.33 30.62 7.60
N GLY A 194 -21.38 30.50 8.44
CA GLY A 194 -22.70 30.02 8.05
C GLY A 194 -22.70 28.58 7.51
N GLY A 195 -23.71 28.20 6.74
CA GLY A 195 -23.89 26.84 6.27
C GLY A 195 -23.98 25.84 7.43
N TYR A 196 -23.22 24.76 7.38
CA TYR A 196 -23.16 23.79 8.49
C TYR A 196 -22.53 24.38 9.77
N CYS A 197 -21.63 25.37 9.66
CA CYS A 197 -20.97 26.03 10.79
C CYS A 197 -21.76 27.23 11.33
N ARG A 198 -23.09 27.19 11.25
CA ARG A 198 -23.91 28.30 11.74
C ARG A 198 -23.95 28.32 13.26
N PHE A 199 -23.61 29.48 13.84
CA PHE A 199 -23.88 29.84 15.22
C PHE A 199 -25.19 30.63 15.29
N ASP A 200 -26.03 30.30 16.29
CA ASP A 200 -27.34 30.96 16.48
C ASP A 200 -27.25 32.13 17.48
N GLY A 201 -26.06 32.32 18.08
CA GLY A 201 -25.78 33.44 19.03
C GLY A 201 -25.92 33.02 20.49
N VAL A 202 -26.85 33.62 21.17
CA VAL A 202 -27.06 33.46 22.62
C VAL A 202 -27.53 32.03 22.96
N GLY A 203 -26.71 31.14 23.30
CA GLY A 203 -27.03 29.75 23.62
C GLY A 203 -26.07 28.77 22.98
N ASP A 204 -25.20 29.28 22.12
CA ASP A 204 -24.12 28.47 21.57
C ASP A 204 -23.12 28.05 22.64
N ARG A 205 -22.80 26.76 22.62
CA ARG A 205 -21.85 26.14 23.55
C ARG A 205 -20.89 25.27 22.75
N LEU A 206 -19.64 25.71 22.64
CA LEU A 206 -18.62 25.04 21.86
C LEU A 206 -17.68 24.23 22.74
N ALA A 207 -17.68 22.91 22.56
CA ALA A 207 -16.80 22.00 23.31
C ALA A 207 -15.47 21.77 22.56
N THR A 208 -14.35 21.86 23.29
CA THR A 208 -13.04 21.54 22.75
C THR A 208 -12.18 20.79 23.75
N PRO A 209 -11.59 19.62 23.34
CA PRO A 209 -10.56 18.94 24.13
C PRO A 209 -9.15 19.37 23.73
N LEU A 210 -9.04 20.30 22.76
CA LEU A 210 -7.78 20.66 22.14
C LEU A 210 -6.94 21.56 23.08
N PRO A 211 -5.59 21.46 23.01
CA PRO A 211 -4.73 22.23 23.89
C PRO A 211 -4.85 23.74 23.66
N VAL A 212 -4.93 24.51 24.74
CA VAL A 212 -4.92 25.98 24.73
C VAL A 212 -3.59 26.58 24.23
N THR A 213 -2.56 25.73 24.08
CA THR A 213 -1.27 26.11 23.50
C THR A 213 -1.28 26.13 21.96
N HIS A 214 -2.43 25.85 21.32
CA HIS A 214 -2.61 25.87 19.89
C HIS A 214 -3.69 26.85 19.43
N MET A 215 -3.56 27.37 18.20
CA MET A 215 -4.49 28.35 17.65
C MET A 215 -5.95 27.89 17.66
N ASN A 216 -6.21 26.57 17.53
CA ASN A 216 -7.58 26.07 17.46
C ASN A 216 -8.37 26.38 18.75
N ALA A 217 -7.87 25.99 19.93
CA ALA A 217 -8.55 26.28 21.19
C ALA A 217 -8.47 27.77 21.55
N LEU A 218 -7.28 28.40 21.35
CA LEU A 218 -7.00 29.74 21.78
C LEU A 218 -7.64 30.81 20.87
N ALA A 219 -7.45 30.68 19.56
CA ALA A 219 -7.92 31.70 18.60
C ALA A 219 -9.27 31.33 17.96
N CYS A 220 -9.54 30.06 17.64
CA CYS A 220 -10.82 29.70 17.01
C CYS A 220 -11.92 29.53 18.05
N SER A 221 -11.77 28.60 19.02
CA SER A 221 -12.86 28.27 19.96
C SER A 221 -13.21 29.43 20.87
N LEU A 222 -12.22 30.02 21.55
CA LEU A 222 -12.46 31.12 22.49
C LEU A 222 -13.00 32.35 21.76
N MET A 223 -12.37 32.79 20.69
CA MET A 223 -12.77 34.00 19.99
C MET A 223 -14.14 33.92 19.35
N ALA A 224 -14.53 32.75 18.82
CA ALA A 224 -15.87 32.54 18.31
C ALA A 224 -16.92 32.71 19.41
N MET A 225 -16.69 32.10 20.58
CA MET A 225 -17.64 32.20 21.70
C MET A 225 -17.70 33.64 22.24
N LEU A 226 -16.59 34.35 22.33
CA LEU A 226 -16.59 35.77 22.69
C LEU A 226 -17.36 36.61 21.66
N THR A 227 -17.24 36.28 20.37
CA THR A 227 -17.92 37.06 19.32
C THR A 227 -19.43 36.91 19.35
N VAL A 228 -19.94 35.68 19.65
CA VAL A 228 -21.38 35.41 19.68
C VAL A 228 -22.00 35.52 21.07
N GLY A 229 -21.20 35.76 22.13
CA GLY A 229 -21.65 35.77 23.51
C GLY A 229 -22.09 34.39 24.01
N GLY A 230 -21.45 33.37 23.50
CA GLY A 230 -21.67 31.94 23.84
C GLY A 230 -20.74 31.44 24.96
N CYS A 231 -20.80 30.14 25.22
CA CYS A 231 -20.01 29.48 26.28
C CYS A 231 -18.94 28.56 25.65
N LEU A 232 -17.69 28.73 26.08
CA LEU A 232 -16.62 27.77 25.78
C LEU A 232 -16.67 26.62 26.79
N ILE A 233 -16.79 25.39 26.31
CA ILE A 233 -16.66 24.16 27.12
C ILE A 233 -15.24 23.64 26.89
N GLN A 234 -14.37 23.77 27.88
CA GLN A 234 -12.99 23.32 27.78
C GLN A 234 -12.81 22.00 28.53
N LEU A 235 -12.37 20.96 27.83
CA LEU A 235 -11.96 19.71 28.46
C LEU A 235 -10.45 19.69 28.66
N ASP A 236 -9.96 18.94 29.64
CA ASP A 236 -8.53 18.75 29.89
C ASP A 236 -7.85 18.09 28.68
N ARG A 237 -8.49 17.08 28.15
CA ARG A 237 -8.10 16.32 26.96
C ARG A 237 -9.27 15.54 26.38
N PHE A 238 -9.03 14.78 25.30
CA PHE A 238 -10.04 13.88 24.74
C PHE A 238 -10.14 12.57 25.53
N HIS A 239 -11.35 12.23 25.97
CA HIS A 239 -11.70 10.99 26.70
C HIS A 239 -12.74 10.20 25.92
N PRO A 240 -12.37 9.21 25.09
CA PRO A 240 -13.32 8.51 24.21
C PRO A 240 -14.48 7.86 24.98
N ALA A 241 -14.19 7.26 26.14
CA ALA A 241 -15.19 6.50 26.92
C ALA A 241 -16.30 7.38 27.53
N THR A 242 -16.02 8.64 27.85
CA THR A 242 -16.96 9.56 28.48
C THR A 242 -17.36 10.73 27.57
N TRP A 243 -16.86 10.75 26.33
CA TRP A 243 -17.02 11.87 25.39
C TRP A 243 -18.48 12.31 25.23
N TRP A 244 -19.35 11.40 24.80
CA TRP A 244 -20.75 11.72 24.53
C TRP A 244 -21.50 12.11 25.79
N GLN A 245 -21.17 11.50 26.94
CA GLN A 245 -21.75 11.90 28.23
C GLN A 245 -21.36 13.33 28.57
N SER A 246 -20.09 13.72 28.43
CA SER A 246 -19.61 15.10 28.68
C SER A 246 -20.25 16.08 27.71
N ILE A 247 -20.34 15.76 26.41
CA ILE A 247 -21.03 16.59 25.39
C ILE A 247 -22.50 16.85 25.76
N ARG A 248 -23.23 15.80 26.16
CA ARG A 248 -24.64 15.92 26.54
C ARG A 248 -24.83 16.75 27.82
N ARG A 249 -24.09 16.43 28.88
CA ARG A 249 -24.20 17.12 30.18
C ARG A 249 -23.85 18.59 30.07
N SER A 250 -22.80 18.92 29.32
CA SER A 250 -22.37 20.29 29.09
C SER A 250 -23.28 21.04 28.10
N ARG A 251 -24.29 20.40 27.53
CA ARG A 251 -25.21 20.98 26.53
C ARG A 251 -24.46 21.58 25.33
N ALA A 252 -23.38 20.91 24.85
CA ALA A 252 -22.61 21.40 23.73
C ALA A 252 -23.46 21.41 22.46
N THR A 253 -23.44 22.52 21.71
CA THR A 253 -24.14 22.70 20.43
C THR A 253 -23.24 22.45 19.21
N ALA A 254 -21.93 22.50 19.45
CA ALA A 254 -20.88 22.15 18.50
C ALA A 254 -19.64 21.67 19.26
N PHE A 255 -18.75 20.98 18.56
CA PHE A 255 -17.44 20.64 19.14
C PHE A 255 -16.31 20.67 18.13
N HIS A 256 -15.07 20.82 18.63
CA HIS A 256 -13.87 20.72 17.81
C HIS A 256 -13.25 19.32 17.89
N TYR A 257 -12.65 18.87 16.79
CA TYR A 257 -11.98 17.58 16.72
C TYR A 257 -10.63 17.66 16.01
N LEU A 258 -9.80 16.65 16.24
CA LEU A 258 -8.68 16.26 15.36
C LEU A 258 -8.99 14.92 14.72
N GLY A 259 -8.39 14.65 13.56
CA GLY A 259 -8.72 13.48 12.74
C GLY A 259 -8.69 12.12 13.44
N VAL A 260 -7.91 11.96 14.52
CA VAL A 260 -7.88 10.74 15.33
C VAL A 260 -9.15 10.52 16.18
N MET A 261 -9.83 11.58 16.58
CA MET A 261 -11.01 11.49 17.47
C MET A 261 -12.18 10.74 16.83
N PRO A 262 -12.60 11.02 15.57
CA PRO A 262 -13.64 10.25 14.90
C PRO A 262 -13.35 8.75 14.84
N ALA A 263 -12.11 8.35 14.55
CA ALA A 263 -11.69 6.96 14.53
C ALA A 263 -11.85 6.28 15.89
N MET A 264 -11.40 6.94 16.97
CA MET A 264 -11.51 6.40 18.32
C MET A 264 -12.97 6.27 18.77
N LEU A 265 -13.84 7.24 18.43
CA LEU A 265 -15.27 7.18 18.77
C LEU A 265 -16.01 6.09 18.00
N LEU A 266 -15.66 5.86 16.72
CA LEU A 266 -16.22 4.77 15.94
C LEU A 266 -15.88 3.39 16.48
N ASN A 267 -14.71 3.24 17.11
CA ASN A 267 -14.26 1.99 17.73
C ASN A 267 -14.90 1.72 19.09
N MET A 268 -15.59 2.71 19.69
CA MET A 268 -16.33 2.50 20.94
C MET A 268 -17.61 1.69 20.68
N PRO A 269 -18.01 0.79 21.60
CA PRO A 269 -19.29 0.10 21.50
C PRO A 269 -20.46 1.10 21.38
N PRO A 270 -21.51 0.83 20.61
CA PRO A 270 -22.71 1.67 20.59
C PRO A 270 -23.31 1.84 21.97
N SER A 271 -23.73 3.06 22.30
CA SER A 271 -24.34 3.42 23.59
C SER A 271 -25.51 4.37 23.36
N PRO A 272 -26.54 4.35 24.24
CA PRO A 272 -27.61 5.38 24.23
C PRO A 272 -27.09 6.81 24.42
N ALA A 273 -25.86 6.98 24.94
CA ALA A 273 -25.21 8.29 25.06
C ALA A 273 -24.70 8.81 23.71
N ASP A 274 -24.58 7.96 22.70
CA ASP A 274 -24.12 8.33 21.33
C ASP A 274 -25.14 9.22 20.59
N ASP A 275 -26.41 9.16 21.00
CA ASP A 275 -27.45 9.98 20.37
C ASP A 275 -27.39 11.42 20.89
N VAL A 276 -26.81 12.28 20.12
CA VAL A 276 -26.73 13.75 20.31
C VAL A 276 -27.53 14.50 19.26
N SER A 277 -28.42 13.81 18.55
CA SER A 277 -29.31 14.39 17.54
C SER A 277 -30.16 15.51 18.14
N GLY A 278 -30.28 16.61 17.42
CA GLY A 278 -31.00 17.80 17.89
C GLY A 278 -30.24 18.68 18.92
N GLN A 279 -29.11 18.22 19.47
CA GLN A 279 -28.27 19.00 20.36
C GLN A 279 -27.02 19.53 19.64
N VAL A 280 -26.23 18.62 19.03
CA VAL A 280 -24.99 18.98 18.34
C VAL A 280 -25.27 19.20 16.87
N ARG A 281 -25.00 20.40 16.37
CA ARG A 281 -25.25 20.78 14.97
C ARG A 281 -24.12 20.41 14.04
N PHE A 282 -22.87 20.53 14.49
CA PHE A 282 -21.68 20.21 13.70
C PHE A 282 -20.46 19.93 14.58
N ALA A 283 -19.50 19.23 14.00
CA ALA A 283 -18.14 19.14 14.53
C ALA A 283 -17.17 19.82 13.56
N PHE A 284 -16.21 20.57 14.05
CA PHE A 284 -15.29 21.36 13.26
C PHE A 284 -13.85 20.96 13.53
N GLY A 285 -13.09 20.68 12.47
CA GLY A 285 -11.71 20.24 12.64
C GLY A 285 -10.96 20.04 11.34
N ALA A 286 -9.95 19.21 11.38
CA ALA A 286 -9.14 18.88 10.22
C ALA A 286 -8.53 17.47 10.33
N GLY A 287 -8.28 16.86 9.16
CA GLY A 287 -7.47 15.65 9.05
C GLY A 287 -8.22 14.37 9.38
N VAL A 288 -9.55 14.32 9.22
CA VAL A 288 -10.31 13.07 9.37
C VAL A 288 -9.88 12.07 8.29
N ASP A 289 -9.70 10.80 8.70
CA ASP A 289 -9.45 9.74 7.74
C ASP A 289 -10.67 9.58 6.79
N PRO A 290 -10.46 9.51 5.47
CA PRO A 290 -11.53 9.35 4.49
C PRO A 290 -12.54 8.25 4.79
N ARG A 291 -12.09 7.15 5.36
CA ARG A 291 -12.93 5.98 5.71
C ARG A 291 -13.87 6.25 6.88
N HIS A 292 -13.49 7.15 7.77
CA HIS A 292 -14.21 7.39 9.01
C HIS A 292 -15.24 8.51 8.91
N GLN A 293 -15.10 9.46 7.96
CA GLN A 293 -15.96 10.63 7.89
C GLN A 293 -17.44 10.27 7.67
N ALA A 294 -17.73 9.52 6.60
CA ALA A 294 -19.10 9.11 6.31
C ALA A 294 -19.70 8.18 7.39
N ALA A 295 -18.90 7.22 7.89
CA ALA A 295 -19.33 6.32 8.95
C ALA A 295 -19.65 7.06 10.26
N PHE A 296 -18.86 8.09 10.60
CA PHE A 296 -19.09 8.92 11.76
C PHE A 296 -20.40 9.73 11.62
N GLU A 297 -20.59 10.41 10.50
CA GLU A 297 -21.79 11.19 10.23
C GLU A 297 -23.04 10.30 10.24
N GLN A 298 -22.95 9.09 9.69
CA GLN A 298 -24.04 8.11 9.70
C GLN A 298 -24.38 7.62 11.12
N ARG A 299 -23.35 7.29 11.94
CA ARG A 299 -23.57 6.73 13.29
C ARG A 299 -24.06 7.77 14.28
N PHE A 300 -23.48 8.97 14.29
CA PHE A 300 -23.72 9.98 15.32
C PHE A 300 -24.65 11.11 14.90
N GLY A 301 -25.00 11.18 13.61
CA GLY A 301 -25.85 12.25 13.05
C GLY A 301 -25.22 13.64 13.07
N VAL A 302 -23.89 13.74 13.26
CA VAL A 302 -23.15 15.00 13.37
C VAL A 302 -22.22 15.17 12.16
N PRO A 303 -22.41 16.20 11.32
CA PRO A 303 -21.52 16.46 10.19
C PRO A 303 -20.11 16.86 10.67
N LEU A 304 -19.08 16.21 10.11
CA LEU A 304 -17.68 16.54 10.31
C LEU A 304 -17.24 17.57 9.28
N ILE A 305 -16.98 18.79 9.69
CA ILE A 305 -16.59 19.89 8.80
C ILE A 305 -15.08 20.03 8.81
N GLU A 306 -14.48 19.70 7.65
CA GLU A 306 -13.07 19.86 7.42
C GLU A 306 -12.73 21.31 7.08
N ALA A 307 -11.66 21.83 7.70
CA ALA A 307 -11.16 23.15 7.46
C ALA A 307 -9.64 23.13 7.25
N TRP A 308 -9.17 24.06 6.43
CA TRP A 308 -7.75 24.32 6.26
C TRP A 308 -7.43 25.73 6.75
N ALA A 309 -6.54 25.79 7.70
CA ALA A 309 -5.89 26.99 8.20
C ALA A 309 -4.60 26.61 8.93
N MET A 310 -3.70 27.57 9.07
CA MET A 310 -2.43 27.43 9.81
C MET A 310 -2.34 28.55 10.85
N THR A 311 -1.45 28.41 11.82
CA THR A 311 -1.13 29.51 12.74
C THR A 311 -0.66 30.74 11.97
N GLU A 312 0.10 30.53 10.91
CA GLU A 312 0.63 31.58 10.06
C GLU A 312 -0.45 32.25 9.20
N THR A 313 -1.49 31.56 8.80
CA THR A 313 -2.51 32.10 7.89
C THR A 313 -3.66 32.80 8.62
N GLY A 314 -3.99 32.39 9.82
CA GLY A 314 -5.07 32.97 10.62
C GLY A 314 -6.37 33.18 9.86
N ALA A 315 -6.96 34.39 9.97
CA ALA A 315 -8.12 34.78 9.19
C ALA A 315 -7.77 35.26 7.76
N GLY A 316 -6.48 35.47 7.47
CA GLY A 316 -6.00 35.87 6.14
C GLY A 316 -6.23 34.85 5.07
N ALA A 317 -6.08 33.55 5.42
CA ALA A 317 -6.42 32.46 4.52
C ALA A 317 -7.01 31.30 5.31
N TRP A 318 -8.31 31.13 5.15
CA TRP A 318 -9.11 30.10 5.81
C TRP A 318 -10.09 29.51 4.81
N ILE A 319 -10.07 28.19 4.63
CA ILE A 319 -10.94 27.49 3.68
C ILE A 319 -11.69 26.39 4.44
N THR A 320 -12.98 26.26 4.22
CA THR A 320 -13.84 25.34 5.00
C THR A 320 -14.88 24.66 4.12
N ALA A 321 -15.06 23.35 4.31
CA ALA A 321 -16.11 22.57 3.65
C ALA A 321 -17.46 22.72 4.39
N ASN A 322 -17.92 23.96 4.61
CA ASN A 322 -19.13 24.26 5.40
C ASN A 322 -20.43 24.33 4.57
N ARG A 323 -20.37 24.01 3.27
CA ARG A 323 -21.49 23.98 2.32
C ARG A 323 -21.30 22.85 1.33
N GLU A 324 -22.42 22.34 0.78
CA GLU A 324 -22.37 21.32 -0.29
C GLU A 324 -21.79 21.90 -1.61
N PRO A 325 -21.09 21.06 -2.39
CA PRO A 325 -20.67 19.71 -2.09
C PRO A 325 -19.47 19.68 -1.12
N ARG A 326 -19.54 18.81 -0.09
CA ARG A 326 -18.46 18.64 0.91
C ARG A 326 -17.50 17.50 0.57
N HIS A 327 -17.89 16.61 -0.35
CA HIS A 327 -17.13 15.41 -0.74
C HIS A 327 -16.61 14.60 0.46
N PRO A 328 -17.50 14.11 1.38
CA PRO A 328 -17.07 13.31 2.53
C PRO A 328 -16.24 12.10 2.10
N GLY A 329 -15.18 11.80 2.84
CA GLY A 329 -14.28 10.70 2.52
C GLY A 329 -13.22 10.99 1.44
N GLN A 330 -13.09 12.24 0.98
CA GLN A 330 -12.10 12.61 -0.03
C GLN A 330 -11.06 13.64 0.46
N ARG A 331 -11.02 13.94 1.77
CA ARG A 331 -10.17 15.02 2.34
C ARG A 331 -10.44 16.40 1.73
N CYS A 332 -11.68 16.64 1.35
CA CYS A 332 -12.11 17.94 0.87
C CYS A 332 -12.20 18.92 2.04
N PHE A 333 -11.49 20.05 1.93
CA PHE A 333 -11.57 21.13 2.90
C PHE A 333 -12.31 22.37 2.37
N GLY A 334 -13.05 22.22 1.26
CA GLY A 334 -13.98 23.24 0.75
C GLY A 334 -13.46 24.03 -0.43
N ARG A 335 -14.08 25.16 -0.66
CA ARG A 335 -13.76 26.11 -1.74
C ARG A 335 -13.21 27.42 -1.17
N PRO A 336 -12.32 28.11 -1.90
CA PRO A 336 -11.80 29.40 -1.44
C PRO A 336 -12.93 30.43 -1.29
N PRO A 337 -12.97 31.14 -0.15
CA PRO A 337 -13.96 32.21 0.03
C PRO A 337 -13.64 33.42 -0.85
N PRO A 338 -14.63 34.27 -1.13
CA PRO A 338 -14.37 35.54 -1.79
C PRO A 338 -13.32 36.39 -1.05
N GLY A 339 -12.42 37.03 -1.80
CA GLY A 339 -11.33 37.83 -1.24
C GLY A 339 -10.08 37.03 -0.82
N LEU A 340 -10.00 35.76 -1.17
CA LEU A 340 -8.80 34.94 -1.07
C LEU A 340 -8.28 34.62 -2.48
N ASP A 341 -7.08 35.07 -2.80
CA ASP A 341 -6.33 34.64 -3.98
C ASP A 341 -5.60 33.34 -3.63
N LEU A 342 -5.66 32.34 -4.52
CA LEU A 342 -4.89 31.12 -4.38
C LEU A 342 -4.27 30.69 -5.72
N ARG A 343 -3.16 29.96 -5.61
CA ARG A 343 -2.51 29.24 -6.71
C ARG A 343 -2.15 27.83 -6.22
N ILE A 344 -2.20 26.87 -7.12
CA ILE A 344 -1.60 25.55 -6.91
C ILE A 344 -0.37 25.49 -7.81
N ALA A 345 0.82 25.40 -7.23
CA ALA A 345 2.07 25.54 -7.96
C ALA A 345 2.94 24.27 -7.86
N HIS A 346 3.64 23.95 -8.95
CA HIS A 346 4.71 22.95 -8.95
C HIS A 346 5.99 23.51 -8.30
N GLU A 347 6.96 22.64 -7.98
CA GLU A 347 8.24 23.00 -7.31
C GLU A 347 9.02 24.13 -7.96
N HIS A 348 8.82 24.38 -9.26
CA HIS A 348 9.50 25.46 -10.00
C HIS A 348 8.65 26.73 -10.16
N GLY A 349 7.58 26.87 -9.38
CA GLY A 349 6.73 28.06 -9.33
C GLY A 349 5.74 28.21 -10.49
N ALA A 350 5.70 27.27 -11.44
CA ALA A 350 4.68 27.23 -12.48
C ALA A 350 3.34 26.73 -11.91
N ASP A 351 2.22 27.26 -12.44
CA ASP A 351 0.89 26.79 -12.03
C ASP A 351 0.67 25.34 -12.42
N ALA A 352 0.07 24.57 -11.52
CA ALA A 352 -0.31 23.18 -11.78
C ALA A 352 -1.47 23.12 -12.77
N ALA A 353 -1.47 22.12 -13.65
CA ALA A 353 -2.61 21.89 -14.54
C ALA A 353 -3.87 21.55 -13.72
N PRO A 354 -5.09 21.80 -14.24
CA PRO A 354 -6.33 21.44 -13.56
C PRO A 354 -6.31 19.97 -13.10
N GLY A 355 -6.64 19.73 -11.83
CA GLY A 355 -6.63 18.40 -11.21
C GLY A 355 -5.25 17.87 -10.81
N ALA A 356 -4.14 18.49 -11.22
CA ALA A 356 -2.80 18.12 -10.80
C ALA A 356 -2.53 18.52 -9.34
N VAL A 357 -1.60 17.82 -8.71
CA VAL A 357 -1.15 18.08 -7.34
C VAL A 357 -0.05 19.14 -7.36
N GLY A 358 -0.14 20.13 -6.48
CA GLY A 358 0.87 21.15 -6.29
C GLY A 358 0.77 21.80 -4.91
N GLU A 359 1.73 22.67 -4.57
CA GLU A 359 1.73 23.43 -3.33
C GLU A 359 0.63 24.48 -3.35
N LEU A 360 -0.13 24.58 -2.26
CA LEU A 360 -1.11 25.62 -2.04
C LEU A 360 -0.42 26.94 -1.66
N LEU A 361 -0.50 27.93 -2.53
CA LEU A 361 -0.06 29.29 -2.32
C LEU A 361 -1.27 30.20 -2.10
N VAL A 362 -1.25 31.03 -1.06
CA VAL A 362 -2.40 31.87 -0.68
C VAL A 362 -1.98 33.29 -0.35
N ARG A 363 -2.91 34.23 -0.55
CA ARG A 363 -2.80 35.61 -0.07
C ARG A 363 -4.17 36.29 -0.04
N ARG A 364 -4.35 37.36 0.68
CA ARG A 364 -5.56 38.21 0.56
C ARG A 364 -5.57 38.90 -0.78
N ALA A 365 -6.73 38.96 -1.40
CA ALA A 365 -6.94 39.77 -2.60
C ALA A 365 -6.91 41.27 -2.27
N GLY A 366 -6.32 42.10 -3.14
CA GLY A 366 -6.26 43.52 -2.99
C GLY A 366 -4.91 44.08 -2.53
N ALA A 367 -4.92 45.29 -1.91
CA ALA A 367 -3.71 46.02 -1.62
C ALA A 367 -2.91 45.54 -0.39
N GLU A 368 -3.56 44.75 0.49
CA GLU A 368 -2.95 44.27 1.74
C GLU A 368 -2.90 42.72 1.75
N PRO A 369 -1.99 42.11 1.00
CA PRO A 369 -1.97 40.65 0.81
C PRO A 369 -1.70 39.85 2.09
N ARG A 370 -1.09 40.48 3.10
CA ARG A 370 -0.73 39.88 4.42
C ARG A 370 -1.78 40.11 5.51
N ARG A 371 -2.88 40.82 5.22
CA ARG A 371 -3.89 41.15 6.24
C ARG A 371 -4.53 39.87 6.79
N GLY A 372 -4.61 39.77 8.14
CA GLY A 372 -5.15 38.65 8.87
C GLY A 372 -4.21 37.43 8.98
N PHE A 373 -3.01 37.50 8.42
CA PHE A 373 -1.94 36.55 8.65
C PHE A 373 -1.14 36.91 9.92
N PHE A 374 -0.22 36.04 10.32
CA PHE A 374 0.74 36.33 11.39
C PHE A 374 1.64 37.52 10.99
N SER A 375 2.23 38.19 11.97
CA SER A 375 3.11 39.33 11.71
C SER A 375 4.50 38.91 11.23
N GLY A 376 4.92 37.69 11.50
CA GLY A 376 6.19 37.07 11.11
C GLY A 376 6.70 36.09 12.15
N TYR A 377 7.84 35.43 11.84
CA TYR A 377 8.52 34.58 12.80
C TYR A 377 9.47 35.37 13.67
N TYR A 378 9.38 35.19 14.98
CA TYR A 378 10.21 35.91 15.95
C TYR A 378 11.67 35.50 15.80
N LYS A 379 12.57 36.50 15.66
CA LYS A 379 14.03 36.36 15.45
C LYS A 379 14.40 35.51 14.20
N ASP A 380 13.51 35.46 13.20
CA ASP A 380 13.76 34.67 11.97
C ASP A 380 13.10 35.37 10.75
N ASP A 381 13.65 36.57 10.42
CA ASP A 381 13.18 37.35 9.25
C ASP A 381 13.39 36.58 7.94
N ALA A 382 14.47 35.79 7.84
CA ALA A 382 14.76 34.98 6.65
C ALA A 382 13.67 33.94 6.39
N ALA A 383 13.20 33.24 7.45
CA ALA A 383 12.09 32.32 7.31
C ALA A 383 10.75 33.04 7.02
N THR A 384 10.57 34.24 7.49
CA THR A 384 9.40 35.04 7.18
C THR A 384 9.39 35.44 5.71
N ASP A 385 10.52 35.86 5.15
CA ASP A 385 10.68 36.21 3.74
C ASP A 385 10.55 34.98 2.84
N GLU A 386 11.10 33.84 3.24
CA GLU A 386 10.91 32.55 2.54
C GLU A 386 9.43 32.18 2.46
N ALA A 387 8.69 32.27 3.59
CA ALA A 387 7.26 31.95 3.64
C ALA A 387 6.42 32.86 2.75
N TRP A 388 6.89 34.09 2.44
CA TRP A 388 6.23 35.08 1.58
C TRP A 388 6.91 35.28 0.22
N SER A 389 7.63 34.28 -0.26
CA SER A 389 8.35 34.37 -1.53
C SER A 389 7.42 34.66 -2.71
N GLY A 390 7.86 35.53 -3.62
CA GLY A 390 7.10 35.91 -4.81
C GLY A 390 5.78 36.65 -4.54
N GLY A 391 5.55 37.18 -3.32
CA GLY A 391 4.32 37.85 -2.93
C GLY A 391 3.14 36.94 -2.62
N TRP A 392 3.42 35.67 -2.39
CA TRP A 392 2.49 34.63 -1.97
C TRP A 392 2.96 33.96 -0.68
N PHE A 393 2.01 33.56 0.16
CA PHE A 393 2.32 32.74 1.32
C PHE A 393 2.43 31.28 0.89
N HIS A 394 3.58 30.68 1.12
CA HIS A 394 3.91 29.28 0.85
C HIS A 394 3.45 28.39 2.01
N SER A 395 2.37 27.63 1.82
CA SER A 395 1.79 26.82 2.90
C SER A 395 2.61 25.57 3.23
N GLY A 396 3.38 25.06 2.27
CA GLY A 396 4.03 23.75 2.32
C GLY A 396 3.05 22.57 2.27
N ASP A 397 1.75 22.82 2.04
CA ASP A 397 0.72 21.82 1.92
C ASP A 397 0.44 21.53 0.44
N LEU A 398 0.46 20.25 0.05
CA LEU A 398 0.12 19.81 -1.29
C LEU A 398 -1.38 19.54 -1.40
N VAL A 399 -1.98 20.12 -2.43
CA VAL A 399 -3.42 20.03 -2.68
C VAL A 399 -3.69 19.77 -4.16
N ARG A 400 -4.91 19.37 -4.48
CA ARG A 400 -5.45 19.36 -5.84
C ARG A 400 -6.80 20.06 -5.88
N ALA A 401 -7.13 20.70 -6.99
CA ALA A 401 -8.47 21.25 -7.24
C ALA A 401 -9.32 20.22 -7.99
N GLY A 402 -10.58 20.14 -7.62
CA GLY A 402 -11.60 19.41 -8.39
C GLY A 402 -12.25 20.31 -9.44
N ASP A 403 -13.01 19.70 -10.37
CA ASP A 403 -13.69 20.39 -11.46
C ASP A 403 -14.74 21.42 -10.96
N ASP A 404 -15.27 21.22 -9.77
CA ASP A 404 -16.23 22.09 -9.12
C ASP A 404 -15.56 23.22 -8.29
N GLY A 405 -14.24 23.32 -8.31
CA GLY A 405 -13.44 24.27 -7.53
C GLY A 405 -13.22 23.89 -6.06
N SER A 406 -13.65 22.71 -5.65
CA SER A 406 -13.34 22.17 -4.33
C SER A 406 -11.86 21.79 -4.21
N LEU A 407 -11.27 22.00 -3.04
CA LEU A 407 -9.89 21.71 -2.77
C LEU A 407 -9.75 20.46 -1.90
N PHE A 408 -8.79 19.61 -2.25
CA PHE A 408 -8.55 18.33 -1.60
C PHE A 408 -7.11 18.28 -1.07
N PHE A 409 -6.98 18.01 0.20
CA PHE A 409 -5.66 17.87 0.83
C PHE A 409 -4.99 16.56 0.42
N VAL A 410 -3.73 16.62 0.01
CA VAL A 410 -2.92 15.45 -0.36
C VAL A 410 -1.96 15.10 0.76
N ASP A 411 -0.97 15.94 1.04
CA ASP A 411 -0.01 15.80 2.16
C ASP A 411 0.80 17.11 2.32
N ARG A 412 1.72 17.11 3.28
CA ARG A 412 2.76 18.14 3.36
C ARG A 412 3.94 17.83 2.46
N SER A 413 4.49 18.83 1.78
CA SER A 413 5.62 18.67 0.84
C SER A 413 6.83 17.95 1.46
N LYS A 414 7.05 18.13 2.77
CA LYS A 414 8.14 17.51 3.54
C LYS A 414 7.87 16.07 4.04
N ASN A 415 6.64 15.59 3.92
CA ASN A 415 6.24 14.21 4.26
C ASN A 415 6.13 13.33 3.01
N ILE A 416 6.45 13.86 1.86
CA ILE A 416 6.44 13.12 0.60
C ILE A 416 7.70 12.27 0.50
N VAL A 417 7.54 11.01 0.13
CA VAL A 417 8.63 10.14 -0.30
C VAL A 417 8.77 10.23 -1.81
N ARG A 418 9.94 10.67 -2.29
CA ARG A 418 10.21 10.88 -3.73
C ARG A 418 10.90 9.66 -4.31
N ARG A 419 10.11 8.74 -4.84
CA ARG A 419 10.60 7.46 -5.35
C ARG A 419 10.51 7.40 -6.87
N SER A 420 11.67 7.36 -7.54
CA SER A 420 11.76 7.25 -9.03
C SER A 420 10.90 8.28 -9.77
N GLY A 421 10.84 9.53 -9.28
CA GLY A 421 10.03 10.60 -9.85
C GLY A 421 8.56 10.65 -9.38
N GLU A 422 8.11 9.65 -8.62
CA GLU A 422 6.77 9.60 -8.04
C GLU A 422 6.74 10.22 -6.65
N ASN A 423 5.74 11.04 -6.38
CA ASN A 423 5.49 11.66 -5.08
C ASN A 423 4.50 10.81 -4.28
N ILE A 424 4.97 10.21 -3.19
CA ILE A 424 4.18 9.32 -2.33
C ILE A 424 3.83 10.04 -1.03
N ALA A 425 2.55 10.27 -0.79
CA ALA A 425 2.06 10.87 0.44
C ALA A 425 2.20 9.88 1.62
N ALA A 426 2.97 10.25 2.64
CA ALA A 426 3.17 9.42 3.83
C ALA A 426 1.84 9.03 4.48
N VAL A 427 0.92 9.98 4.58
CA VAL A 427 -0.39 9.79 5.21
C VAL A 427 -1.28 8.79 4.47
N GLU A 428 -1.14 8.62 3.15
CA GLU A 428 -1.87 7.63 2.37
C GLU A 428 -1.44 6.20 2.75
N VAL A 429 -0.15 6.00 2.90
CA VAL A 429 0.42 4.69 3.28
C VAL A 429 0.15 4.39 4.76
N GLU A 430 0.27 5.40 5.64
CA GLU A 430 -0.08 5.29 7.07
C GLU A 430 -1.54 4.88 7.26
N SER A 431 -2.47 5.55 6.58
CA SER A 431 -3.90 5.23 6.64
C SER A 431 -4.19 3.81 6.15
N THR A 432 -3.48 3.34 5.13
CA THR A 432 -3.62 1.98 4.62
C THR A 432 -3.13 0.95 5.64
N LEU A 433 -1.97 1.16 6.26
CA LEU A 433 -1.46 0.28 7.30
C LEU A 433 -2.36 0.24 8.53
N LEU A 434 -2.88 1.38 8.97
CA LEU A 434 -3.82 1.48 10.09
C LEU A 434 -5.16 0.76 9.85
N ALA A 435 -5.50 0.45 8.60
CA ALA A 435 -6.68 -0.35 8.26
C ALA A 435 -6.50 -1.84 8.57
N HIS A 436 -5.27 -2.31 8.75
CA HIS A 436 -5.00 -3.71 9.06
C HIS A 436 -5.23 -4.00 10.55
N ALA A 437 -5.94 -5.09 10.86
CA ALA A 437 -6.31 -5.45 12.24
C ALA A 437 -5.11 -5.63 13.18
N ASP A 438 -3.95 -6.01 12.66
CA ASP A 438 -2.72 -6.24 13.42
C ASP A 438 -1.98 -4.94 13.79
N VAL A 439 -2.38 -3.77 13.25
CA VAL A 439 -1.66 -2.50 13.39
C VAL A 439 -2.33 -1.60 14.43
N ALA A 440 -1.57 -1.16 15.42
CA ALA A 440 -2.01 -0.17 16.41
C ALA A 440 -1.64 1.26 16.00
N ALA A 441 -0.44 1.46 15.42
CA ALA A 441 0.00 2.75 14.90
C ALA A 441 1.01 2.55 13.76
N ALA A 442 1.09 3.54 12.85
CA ALA A 442 2.06 3.54 11.76
C ALA A 442 2.61 4.95 11.50
N ALA A 443 3.87 5.02 11.08
CA ALA A 443 4.51 6.25 10.64
C ALA A 443 5.44 5.97 9.45
N ILE A 444 5.32 6.76 8.40
CA ILE A 444 6.11 6.64 7.17
C ILE A 444 7.17 7.71 7.11
N CYS A 445 8.36 7.33 6.64
CA CYS A 445 9.40 8.29 6.28
C CYS A 445 10.16 7.85 5.02
N PRO A 446 10.72 8.82 4.26
CA PRO A 446 11.65 8.53 3.20
C PRO A 446 12.98 8.02 3.76
N VAL A 447 13.56 7.03 3.09
CA VAL A 447 14.93 6.57 3.33
C VAL A 447 15.69 6.53 2.02
N PRO A 448 17.01 6.81 2.00
CA PRO A 448 17.79 6.78 0.76
C PRO A 448 17.76 5.42 0.08
N ASP A 449 17.62 5.39 -1.25
CA ASP A 449 17.74 4.21 -2.11
C ASP A 449 18.64 4.53 -3.30
N GLU A 450 19.71 3.74 -3.51
CA GLU A 450 20.74 4.00 -4.53
C GLU A 450 20.20 4.05 -5.96
N LEU A 451 19.13 3.32 -6.25
CA LEU A 451 18.55 3.23 -7.60
C LEU A 451 17.35 4.14 -7.81
N ARG A 452 16.64 4.52 -6.73
CA ARG A 452 15.32 5.15 -6.81
C ARG A 452 15.27 6.53 -6.17
N GLY A 453 16.37 7.02 -5.64
CA GLY A 453 16.48 8.25 -4.86
C GLY A 453 16.01 8.01 -3.42
N GLU A 454 14.72 7.75 -3.22
CA GLU A 454 14.15 7.41 -1.91
C GLU A 454 13.29 6.15 -1.99
N GLU A 455 13.14 5.45 -0.86
CA GLU A 455 12.23 4.32 -0.66
C GLU A 455 11.36 4.56 0.58
N VAL A 456 10.20 3.90 0.61
CA VAL A 456 9.22 4.00 1.70
C VAL A 456 9.63 3.09 2.84
N LEU A 457 9.94 3.66 4.01
CA LEU A 457 10.08 2.92 5.28
C LEU A 457 8.83 3.15 6.13
N ALA A 458 8.22 2.07 6.61
CA ALA A 458 7.14 2.09 7.59
C ALA A 458 7.64 1.67 8.97
N PHE A 459 7.49 2.53 9.96
CA PHE A 459 7.51 2.16 11.36
C PHE A 459 6.10 1.72 11.77
N VAL A 460 5.98 0.56 12.40
CA VAL A 460 4.68 -0.01 12.78
C VAL A 460 4.71 -0.42 14.25
N ILE A 461 3.69 0.00 14.99
CA ILE A 461 3.35 -0.56 16.30
C ILE A 461 2.25 -1.60 16.06
N LEU A 462 2.51 -2.82 16.48
CA LEU A 462 1.57 -3.94 16.36
C LEU A 462 0.59 -3.98 17.54
N GLN A 463 -0.55 -4.62 17.35
CA GLN A 463 -1.46 -4.96 18.44
C GLN A 463 -0.78 -5.92 19.43
N PRO A 464 -1.11 -5.90 20.74
CA PRO A 464 -0.36 -6.63 21.79
C PRO A 464 -0.19 -8.14 21.57
N ALA A 465 -1.08 -8.78 20.82
CA ALA A 465 -1.04 -10.23 20.55
C ALA A 465 -0.28 -10.63 19.28
N VAL A 466 0.26 -9.67 18.54
CA VAL A 466 0.87 -9.90 17.22
C VAL A 466 2.39 -9.92 17.33
N ALA A 467 3.01 -10.96 16.80
CA ALA A 467 4.47 -11.09 16.80
C ALA A 467 5.13 -10.26 15.69
N ALA A 468 6.25 -9.59 16.02
CA ALA A 468 7.04 -8.80 15.10
C ALA A 468 7.98 -9.69 14.26
N THR A 469 7.46 -10.32 13.22
CA THR A 469 8.18 -11.27 12.35
C THR A 469 8.23 -10.80 10.90
N LEU A 470 9.10 -11.41 10.10
CA LEU A 470 9.15 -11.19 8.64
C LEU A 470 7.80 -11.52 7.99
N ASP A 471 7.13 -12.58 8.42
CA ASP A 471 5.81 -12.96 7.90
C ASP A 471 4.76 -11.86 8.17
N THR A 472 4.75 -11.28 9.38
CA THR A 472 3.89 -10.14 9.70
C THR A 472 4.22 -8.92 8.81
N ALA A 473 5.50 -8.63 8.58
CA ALA A 473 5.91 -7.54 7.70
C ALA A 473 5.46 -7.77 6.24
N LEU A 474 5.57 -9.00 5.73
CA LEU A 474 5.09 -9.38 4.39
C LEU A 474 3.56 -9.27 4.27
N ARG A 475 2.80 -9.68 5.31
CA ARG A 475 1.33 -9.52 5.32
C ARG A 475 0.91 -8.06 5.27
N LEU A 476 1.57 -7.19 6.04
CA LEU A 476 1.30 -5.74 6.04
C LEU A 476 1.65 -5.10 4.69
N GLN A 477 2.78 -5.48 4.09
CA GLN A 477 3.13 -5.03 2.75
C GLN A 477 2.11 -5.53 1.70
N ALA A 478 1.69 -6.80 1.78
CA ALA A 478 0.69 -7.37 0.89
C ALA A 478 -0.65 -6.63 1.01
N HIS A 479 -1.05 -6.23 2.23
CA HIS A 479 -2.22 -5.41 2.46
C HIS A 479 -2.11 -4.04 1.76
N CYS A 480 -0.96 -3.38 1.85
CA CYS A 480 -0.70 -2.14 1.11
C CYS A 480 -0.76 -2.35 -0.41
N LEU A 481 -0.19 -3.44 -0.91
CA LEU A 481 -0.19 -3.78 -2.35
C LEU A 481 -1.58 -4.11 -2.92
N GLN A 482 -2.57 -4.42 -2.09
CA GLN A 482 -3.96 -4.65 -2.52
C GLN A 482 -4.69 -3.34 -2.84
N THR A 483 -4.34 -2.25 -2.18
CA THR A 483 -5.06 -0.97 -2.23
C THR A 483 -4.26 0.16 -2.86
N LEU A 484 -2.95 0.14 -2.74
CA LEU A 484 -2.04 1.17 -3.23
C LEU A 484 -1.33 0.73 -4.51
N ALA A 485 -0.89 1.70 -5.30
CA ALA A 485 0.07 1.43 -6.37
C ALA A 485 1.34 0.80 -5.78
N TYR A 486 1.96 -0.14 -6.49
CA TYR A 486 3.10 -0.92 -5.98
C TYR A 486 4.26 -0.06 -5.46
N TYR A 487 4.50 1.08 -6.10
CA TYR A 487 5.59 1.98 -5.69
C TYR A 487 5.33 2.69 -4.36
N LYS A 488 4.06 2.81 -3.93
CA LYS A 488 3.65 3.41 -2.66
C LYS A 488 3.76 2.45 -1.47
N ALA A 489 3.64 1.14 -1.68
CA ALA A 489 3.76 0.17 -0.60
C ALA A 489 5.14 0.26 0.09
N PRO A 490 5.27 -0.02 1.39
CA PRO A 490 6.54 0.05 2.07
C PRO A 490 7.59 -0.89 1.46
N GLY A 491 8.77 -0.37 1.14
CA GLY A 491 9.95 -1.17 0.77
C GLY A 491 10.69 -1.68 1.99
N HIS A 492 10.50 -1.01 3.14
CA HIS A 492 11.03 -1.44 4.43
C HIS A 492 9.95 -1.34 5.51
N ILE A 493 9.93 -2.30 6.45
CA ILE A 493 9.08 -2.26 7.65
C ILE A 493 9.94 -2.50 8.89
N ALA A 494 9.78 -1.62 9.89
CA ALA A 494 10.42 -1.76 11.19
C ALA A 494 9.37 -1.73 12.30
N PHE A 495 9.35 -2.75 13.16
CA PHE A 495 8.42 -2.82 14.29
C PHE A 495 8.99 -2.09 15.49
N ARG A 496 8.13 -1.33 16.18
CA ARG A 496 8.49 -0.52 17.35
C ARG A 496 7.45 -0.68 18.47
N SER A 497 7.87 -0.41 19.70
CA SER A 497 6.96 -0.30 20.85
C SER A 497 6.36 1.10 21.00
N ASP A 498 7.05 2.13 20.46
CA ASP A 498 6.68 3.53 20.52
C ASP A 498 7.09 4.27 19.24
N LEU A 499 6.42 5.40 18.99
CA LEU A 499 6.76 6.34 17.91
C LEU A 499 7.02 7.72 18.51
N PRO A 500 8.05 8.46 18.04
CA PRO A 500 8.31 9.82 18.47
C PRO A 500 7.09 10.71 18.26
N GLN A 501 6.66 11.40 19.31
CA GLN A 501 5.55 12.35 19.29
C GLN A 501 6.01 13.73 19.73
N THR A 502 5.35 14.75 19.22
CA THR A 502 5.48 16.13 19.72
C THR A 502 4.69 16.28 21.02
N ALA A 503 4.91 17.36 21.75
CA ALA A 503 4.13 17.72 22.95
C ALA A 503 2.62 17.84 22.68
N SER A 504 2.21 18.05 21.41
CA SER A 504 0.82 18.05 20.97
C SER A 504 0.28 16.68 20.55
N GLN A 505 0.97 15.58 20.89
CA GLN A 505 0.63 14.19 20.53
C GLN A 505 0.58 13.90 19.02
N LYS A 506 1.19 14.77 18.20
CA LYS A 506 1.38 14.50 16.76
C LYS A 506 2.70 13.78 16.53
N LEU A 507 2.78 12.99 15.44
CA LEU A 507 4.03 12.35 15.05
C LEU A 507 5.15 13.38 14.86
N ALA A 508 6.28 13.20 15.55
CA ALA A 508 7.46 14.05 15.43
C ALA A 508 8.25 13.64 14.18
N ARG A 509 7.89 14.17 13.01
CA ARG A 509 8.41 13.76 11.69
C ARG A 509 9.92 13.82 11.57
N ALA A 510 10.57 14.83 12.17
CA ALA A 510 12.04 14.92 12.18
C ALA A 510 12.67 13.75 12.96
N GLY A 511 12.09 13.39 14.12
CA GLY A 511 12.51 12.24 14.92
C GLY A 511 12.32 10.92 14.17
N ILE A 512 11.20 10.75 13.46
CA ILE A 512 10.91 9.57 12.64
C ILE A 512 11.90 9.46 11.49
N LYS A 513 12.24 10.54 10.80
CA LYS A 513 13.23 10.56 9.72
C LYS A 513 14.64 10.21 10.23
N ALA A 514 15.04 10.74 11.39
CA ALA A 514 16.32 10.40 12.02
C ALA A 514 16.38 8.91 12.41
N LEU A 515 15.32 8.36 12.96
CA LEU A 515 15.20 6.91 13.23
C LEU A 515 15.27 6.08 11.94
N GLY A 516 14.63 6.51 10.86
CA GLY A 516 14.66 5.83 9.56
C GLY A 516 16.09 5.69 9.03
N ALA A 517 16.85 6.77 9.06
CA ALA A 517 18.25 6.76 8.65
C ALA A 517 19.12 5.82 9.51
N ALA A 518 18.77 5.64 10.80
CA ALA A 518 19.53 4.78 11.72
C ALA A 518 19.20 3.28 11.58
N VAL A 519 17.98 2.90 11.13
CA VAL A 519 17.54 1.49 11.13
C VAL A 519 17.62 0.82 9.76
N VAL A 520 17.59 1.59 8.67
CA VAL A 520 17.73 1.03 7.31
C VAL A 520 19.06 0.35 7.14
N GLY A 521 19.05 -0.87 6.56
CA GLY A 521 20.23 -1.70 6.39
C GLY A 521 20.69 -2.45 7.64
N THR A 522 19.94 -2.35 8.75
CA THR A 522 20.21 -3.11 9.98
C THR A 522 19.16 -4.21 10.18
N ALA A 523 19.40 -5.14 11.12
CA ALA A 523 18.45 -6.18 11.49
C ALA A 523 17.14 -5.65 12.13
N GLN A 524 17.03 -4.35 12.39
CA GLN A 524 15.83 -3.72 12.96
C GLN A 524 14.78 -3.37 11.91
N ALA A 525 15.10 -3.41 10.62
CA ALA A 525 14.17 -3.17 9.53
C ALA A 525 14.18 -4.34 8.54
N PHE A 526 13.01 -4.89 8.26
CA PHE A 526 12.82 -5.90 7.22
C PHE A 526 12.89 -5.24 5.84
N ASP A 527 13.84 -5.69 5.01
CA ASP A 527 13.92 -5.27 3.61
C ASP A 527 12.93 -6.09 2.75
N LEU A 528 11.90 -5.42 2.28
CA LEU A 528 10.80 -6.01 1.51
C LEU A 528 10.78 -5.49 0.05
N ARG A 529 11.85 -4.85 -0.43
CA ARG A 529 11.91 -4.25 -1.77
C ARG A 529 11.73 -5.29 -2.88
N GLU A 530 12.19 -6.52 -2.67
CA GLU A 530 12.01 -7.61 -3.64
C GLU A 530 10.58 -8.14 -3.67
N SER A 531 9.93 -8.28 -2.50
CA SER A 531 8.52 -8.71 -2.42
C SER A 531 7.55 -7.64 -2.94
N LYS A 532 7.92 -6.37 -2.92
CA LYS A 532 7.16 -5.26 -3.50
C LYS A 532 6.90 -5.41 -5.00
N LYS A 533 7.73 -6.17 -5.71
CA LYS A 533 7.58 -6.50 -7.14
C LYS A 533 6.51 -7.58 -7.39
N ARG A 534 6.00 -8.26 -6.36
CA ARG A 534 4.92 -9.23 -6.51
C ARG A 534 3.64 -8.47 -6.80
N ALA A 535 3.04 -8.73 -7.97
CA ALA A 535 1.68 -8.28 -8.23
C ALA A 535 0.78 -8.82 -7.10
N PRO A 536 -0.08 -7.97 -6.48
CA PRO A 536 -1.00 -8.45 -5.45
C PRO A 536 -1.81 -9.60 -6.05
N ALA A 537 -1.94 -10.69 -5.31
CA ALA A 537 -2.92 -11.71 -5.65
C ALA A 537 -4.28 -11.00 -5.63
N ARG A 538 -4.80 -10.71 -6.83
CA ARG A 538 -6.20 -10.26 -6.94
C ARG A 538 -7.02 -11.30 -6.21
N THR A 539 -7.90 -10.90 -5.30
CA THR A 539 -8.96 -11.76 -4.76
C THR A 539 -9.68 -12.35 -5.97
N ARG A 540 -9.30 -13.58 -6.34
CA ARG A 540 -9.98 -14.31 -7.40
C ARG A 540 -11.37 -14.59 -6.84
N GLY A 541 -12.41 -14.23 -7.58
CA GLY A 541 -13.73 -14.79 -7.33
C GLY A 541 -13.61 -16.32 -7.25
N ALA A 542 -14.48 -16.98 -6.50
CA ALA A 542 -14.43 -18.44 -6.29
C ALA A 542 -14.18 -19.16 -7.62
N ILE A 543 -12.97 -19.75 -7.76
CA ILE A 543 -12.62 -20.49 -8.97
C ILE A 543 -13.41 -21.79 -8.89
N ARG A 544 -14.21 -22.06 -9.93
CA ARG A 544 -14.93 -23.32 -10.05
C ARG A 544 -13.90 -24.45 -10.15
N ASP A 545 -14.09 -25.51 -9.35
CA ASP A 545 -13.31 -26.74 -9.41
C ASP A 545 -13.42 -27.44 -10.80
N TYR A 546 -12.79 -28.59 -10.94
CA TYR A 546 -12.79 -29.39 -12.15
C TYR A 546 -13.42 -30.79 -11.95
N ASP A 547 -14.16 -31.00 -10.86
CA ASP A 547 -14.63 -32.34 -10.44
C ASP A 547 -15.56 -33.03 -11.44
N ASP A 548 -16.22 -32.25 -12.29
CA ASP A 548 -17.19 -32.72 -13.28
C ASP A 548 -16.57 -32.98 -14.67
N VAL A 549 -15.29 -32.71 -14.88
CA VAL A 549 -14.57 -32.87 -16.16
C VAL A 549 -13.31 -33.73 -15.98
N VAL A 550 -13.00 -34.54 -16.98
CA VAL A 550 -11.92 -35.54 -16.92
C VAL A 550 -11.14 -35.60 -18.24
N LEU A 551 -9.95 -36.22 -18.16
CA LEU A 551 -9.04 -36.42 -19.27
C LEU A 551 -9.03 -37.91 -19.64
N VAL A 552 -9.21 -38.20 -20.92
CA VAL A 552 -9.27 -39.57 -21.43
C VAL A 552 -8.48 -39.73 -22.74
N ALA A 553 -8.28 -40.95 -23.19
CA ALA A 553 -7.71 -41.29 -24.49
C ALA A 553 -6.35 -40.60 -24.77
N PRO A 554 -5.31 -40.84 -23.95
CA PRO A 554 -3.96 -40.31 -24.25
C PRO A 554 -3.38 -40.97 -25.50
N VAL A 555 -2.99 -40.19 -26.50
CA VAL A 555 -2.46 -40.59 -27.81
C VAL A 555 -1.13 -39.93 -28.10
N THR A 556 -0.18 -40.67 -28.64
CA THR A 556 1.08 -40.20 -29.23
C THR A 556 1.21 -40.73 -30.66
N GLU A 557 1.27 -39.83 -31.63
CA GLU A 557 1.77 -40.14 -32.94
C GLU A 557 3.30 -40.23 -32.91
N PRO A 558 3.91 -41.30 -33.52
CA PRO A 558 5.33 -41.56 -33.37
C PRO A 558 6.23 -40.40 -33.75
N TYR A 559 7.18 -40.12 -32.88
CA TYR A 559 8.19 -39.10 -33.16
C TYR A 559 9.16 -39.58 -34.23
N THR A 560 9.39 -38.72 -35.23
CA THR A 560 10.31 -39.01 -36.35
C THR A 560 11.28 -37.85 -36.53
N ARG A 561 12.58 -38.18 -36.70
CA ARG A 561 13.63 -37.18 -36.89
C ARG A 561 13.43 -36.34 -38.17
N TYR A 562 12.91 -36.96 -39.20
CA TYR A 562 12.56 -36.33 -40.47
C TYR A 562 11.21 -36.81 -40.96
N SER A 563 10.36 -35.94 -41.40
CA SER A 563 9.07 -36.25 -42.00
C SER A 563 8.85 -35.40 -43.26
N THR A 564 8.24 -36.01 -44.23
CA THR A 564 7.73 -35.31 -45.44
C THR A 564 6.31 -34.83 -45.26
N HIS A 565 5.64 -35.27 -44.17
CA HIS A 565 4.28 -34.83 -43.84
C HIS A 565 4.30 -33.51 -43.06
N ASN A 566 3.29 -32.68 -43.33
CA ASN A 566 3.08 -31.42 -42.62
C ASN A 566 2.31 -31.61 -41.29
N ALA A 567 2.12 -30.50 -40.54
CA ALA A 567 1.39 -30.57 -39.28
C ALA A 567 -0.07 -31.06 -39.44
N HIS A 568 -0.73 -30.76 -40.57
CA HIS A 568 -2.09 -31.21 -40.84
C HIS A 568 -2.20 -32.73 -40.80
N TRP A 569 -1.21 -33.44 -41.40
CA TRP A 569 -1.17 -34.89 -41.42
C TRP A 569 -1.07 -35.46 -40.00
N PHE A 570 -0.18 -34.88 -39.15
CA PHE A 570 0.00 -35.34 -37.76
C PHE A 570 -1.25 -35.07 -36.93
N VAL A 571 -1.92 -33.91 -37.11
CA VAL A 571 -3.20 -33.61 -36.45
C VAL A 571 -4.29 -34.63 -36.91
N ALA A 572 -4.40 -34.87 -38.22
CA ALA A 572 -5.37 -35.81 -38.73
C ALA A 572 -5.17 -37.26 -38.16
N ARG A 573 -3.91 -37.72 -38.09
CA ARG A 573 -3.54 -38.99 -37.46
C ARG A 573 -3.90 -39.02 -36.00
N ALA A 574 -3.60 -37.97 -35.24
CA ALA A 574 -3.94 -37.84 -33.82
C ALA A 574 -5.47 -37.88 -33.61
N VAL A 575 -6.26 -37.17 -34.42
CA VAL A 575 -7.74 -37.25 -34.39
C VAL A 575 -8.21 -38.69 -34.63
N ALA A 576 -7.68 -39.38 -35.67
CA ALA A 576 -8.07 -40.75 -35.96
C ALA A 576 -7.75 -41.69 -34.77
N ALA A 577 -6.58 -41.58 -34.19
CA ALA A 577 -6.17 -42.36 -33.01
C ALA A 577 -7.00 -42.06 -31.76
N LEU A 578 -7.39 -40.79 -31.53
CA LEU A 578 -8.32 -40.40 -30.45
C LEU A 578 -9.68 -41.06 -30.62
N LEU A 579 -10.23 -41.09 -31.86
CA LEU A 579 -11.52 -41.73 -32.15
C LEU A 579 -11.44 -43.25 -31.96
N GLU A 580 -10.36 -43.87 -32.44
CA GLU A 580 -10.12 -45.30 -32.25
C GLU A 580 -10.01 -45.70 -30.78
N SER A 581 -9.21 -44.95 -30.00
CA SER A 581 -8.96 -45.26 -28.59
C SER A 581 -10.17 -44.96 -27.68
N SER A 582 -11.05 -44.05 -28.08
CA SER A 582 -12.24 -43.68 -27.29
C SER A 582 -13.53 -44.36 -27.75
N GLY A 583 -13.54 -44.95 -28.94
CA GLY A 583 -14.75 -45.52 -29.55
C GLY A 583 -15.78 -44.45 -29.99
N LEU A 584 -15.39 -43.19 -30.03
CA LEU A 584 -16.25 -42.09 -30.47
C LEU A 584 -16.28 -41.98 -31.99
N ALA A 585 -17.42 -41.54 -32.53
CA ALA A 585 -17.51 -41.12 -33.93
C ALA A 585 -16.96 -39.70 -34.11
N LYS A 586 -16.50 -39.33 -35.29
CA LYS A 586 -15.99 -38.01 -35.60
C LYS A 586 -16.97 -36.89 -35.23
N GLY A 587 -18.27 -37.10 -35.41
CA GLY A 587 -19.32 -36.14 -35.03
C GLY A 587 -19.58 -35.97 -33.54
N ASP A 588 -19.04 -36.86 -32.68
CA ASP A 588 -19.12 -36.75 -31.22
C ASP A 588 -18.11 -35.75 -30.65
N VAL A 589 -17.07 -35.40 -31.42
CA VAL A 589 -16.06 -34.41 -31.05
C VAL A 589 -16.50 -33.08 -31.63
N ASP A 590 -17.00 -32.20 -30.77
CA ASP A 590 -17.59 -30.90 -31.14
C ASP A 590 -16.72 -29.70 -30.71
N GLY A 591 -15.52 -29.98 -30.14
CA GLY A 591 -14.50 -28.99 -29.80
C GLY A 591 -13.09 -29.44 -30.22
N LEU A 592 -12.26 -28.50 -30.65
CA LEU A 592 -10.86 -28.75 -31.02
C LEU A 592 -9.97 -27.62 -30.50
N CYS A 593 -8.91 -28.01 -29.79
CA CYS A 593 -7.84 -27.07 -29.38
C CYS A 593 -6.52 -27.56 -29.97
N VAL A 594 -5.88 -26.75 -30.81
CA VAL A 594 -4.64 -27.09 -31.51
C VAL A 594 -3.48 -26.25 -31.05
N GLY A 595 -2.37 -26.87 -30.68
CA GLY A 595 -1.06 -26.24 -30.55
C GLY A 595 -0.17 -26.61 -31.73
N SER A 596 0.23 -25.63 -32.54
CA SER A 596 1.17 -25.85 -33.66
C SER A 596 1.83 -24.54 -34.10
N PHE A 597 3.12 -24.58 -34.38
CA PHE A 597 3.87 -23.52 -35.07
C PHE A 597 3.91 -23.70 -36.57
N THR A 598 3.96 -24.96 -37.01
CA THR A 598 4.16 -25.30 -38.43
C THR A 598 2.84 -25.49 -39.18
N LEU A 599 1.71 -25.19 -38.50
CA LEU A 599 0.41 -25.04 -39.18
C LEU A 599 0.37 -23.78 -40.05
N ALA A 600 1.05 -22.70 -39.64
CA ALA A 600 1.13 -21.45 -40.39
C ALA A 600 1.74 -21.66 -41.80
N PRO A 601 1.24 -20.95 -42.84
CA PRO A 601 0.29 -19.84 -42.80
C PRO A 601 -1.18 -20.22 -42.68
N ASP A 602 -1.53 -21.50 -42.63
CA ASP A 602 -2.89 -21.96 -42.46
C ASP A 602 -3.38 -21.69 -41.01
N THR A 603 -4.70 -21.75 -40.81
CA THR A 603 -5.35 -21.49 -39.54
C THR A 603 -6.05 -22.74 -39.04
N ALA A 604 -6.36 -22.78 -37.72
CA ALA A 604 -7.12 -23.89 -37.16
C ALA A 604 -8.50 -24.07 -37.83
N ILE A 605 -9.13 -23.00 -38.33
CA ILE A 605 -10.40 -23.11 -39.07
C ILE A 605 -10.22 -23.81 -40.44
N GLY A 606 -9.12 -23.52 -41.17
CA GLY A 606 -8.75 -24.23 -42.41
C GLY A 606 -8.49 -25.73 -42.17
N LEU A 607 -7.89 -26.03 -41.02
CA LEU A 607 -7.67 -27.39 -40.58
C LEU A 607 -8.98 -28.17 -40.38
N THR A 608 -10.04 -27.55 -39.81
CA THR A 608 -11.35 -28.19 -39.62
C THR A 608 -12.01 -28.59 -40.93
N GLN A 609 -11.86 -27.73 -41.95
CA GLN A 609 -12.30 -28.06 -43.30
C GLN A 609 -11.55 -29.27 -43.85
N HIS A 610 -10.22 -29.31 -43.71
CA HIS A 610 -9.38 -30.42 -44.14
C HIS A 610 -9.76 -31.72 -43.45
N LEU A 611 -10.08 -31.68 -42.16
CA LEU A 611 -10.51 -32.84 -41.38
C LEU A 611 -11.99 -33.24 -41.61
N GLY A 612 -12.77 -32.39 -42.27
CA GLY A 612 -14.22 -32.57 -42.44
C GLY A 612 -14.96 -32.60 -41.11
N MET A 613 -14.63 -31.73 -40.19
CA MET A 613 -15.25 -31.61 -38.87
C MET A 613 -16.07 -30.30 -38.79
N SER A 614 -17.25 -30.41 -38.17
CA SER A 614 -18.08 -29.23 -37.82
C SER A 614 -18.06 -29.10 -36.28
N LEU A 615 -17.51 -27.98 -35.82
CA LEU A 615 -17.22 -27.78 -34.40
C LEU A 615 -18.03 -26.63 -33.84
N ARG A 616 -18.43 -26.73 -32.56
CA ARG A 616 -19.04 -25.67 -31.80
C ARG A 616 -17.99 -24.77 -31.12
N TRP A 617 -16.80 -25.35 -30.85
CA TRP A 617 -15.72 -24.66 -30.17
C TRP A 617 -14.39 -24.96 -30.84
N LEU A 618 -13.59 -23.91 -31.08
CA LEU A 618 -12.28 -24.03 -31.74
C LEU A 618 -11.31 -23.02 -31.12
N ASP A 619 -10.10 -23.49 -30.76
CA ASP A 619 -9.01 -22.63 -30.27
C ASP A 619 -7.66 -23.03 -30.90
N HIS A 620 -6.75 -22.07 -31.07
CA HIS A 620 -5.39 -22.27 -31.56
C HIS A 620 -4.39 -21.64 -30.63
N ILE A 621 -3.54 -22.41 -30.00
CA ILE A 621 -2.64 -21.98 -28.90
C ILE A 621 -1.18 -22.25 -29.27
N PRO A 622 -0.52 -21.35 -30.05
CA PRO A 622 0.90 -21.49 -30.42
C PRO A 622 1.81 -20.94 -29.32
N LEU A 623 1.76 -21.50 -28.11
CA LEU A 623 2.53 -21.05 -26.92
C LEU A 623 3.72 -21.97 -26.59
N GLY A 624 4.25 -22.69 -27.61
CA GLY A 624 5.40 -23.58 -27.41
C GLY A 624 5.14 -24.61 -26.31
N GLY A 625 6.08 -24.77 -25.39
CA GLY A 625 5.98 -25.76 -24.33
C GLY A 625 4.91 -25.51 -23.28
N ALA A 626 4.30 -24.34 -23.24
CA ALA A 626 3.18 -24.06 -22.36
C ALA A 626 1.83 -24.46 -22.97
N CYS A 627 1.78 -24.71 -24.30
CA CYS A 627 0.52 -24.89 -25.03
C CYS A 627 -0.34 -26.05 -24.52
N GLY A 628 0.25 -27.14 -24.06
CA GLY A 628 -0.50 -28.31 -23.56
C GLY A 628 -1.33 -27.99 -22.31
N VAL A 629 -0.74 -27.42 -21.28
CA VAL A 629 -1.43 -27.04 -20.04
C VAL A 629 -2.43 -25.90 -20.28
N VAL A 630 -2.08 -24.96 -21.15
CA VAL A 630 -2.99 -23.85 -21.53
C VAL A 630 -4.19 -24.39 -22.32
N ALA A 631 -3.97 -25.29 -23.30
CA ALA A 631 -5.04 -25.97 -24.04
C ALA A 631 -5.96 -26.78 -23.11
N LEU A 632 -5.39 -27.56 -22.20
CA LEU A 632 -6.13 -28.27 -21.16
C LEU A 632 -7.05 -27.31 -20.40
N ARG A 633 -6.53 -26.21 -19.89
CA ARG A 633 -7.28 -25.24 -19.11
C ARG A 633 -8.44 -24.60 -19.90
N ARG A 634 -8.22 -24.26 -21.18
CA ARG A 634 -9.26 -23.72 -22.06
C ARG A 634 -10.35 -24.77 -22.33
N ALA A 635 -9.96 -25.99 -22.66
CA ALA A 635 -10.88 -27.10 -22.95
C ALA A 635 -11.74 -27.47 -21.72
N LEU A 636 -11.15 -27.54 -20.53
CA LEU A 636 -11.89 -27.79 -19.29
C LEU A 636 -13.01 -26.75 -19.10
N ARG A 637 -12.72 -25.47 -19.29
CA ARG A 637 -13.71 -24.42 -19.13
C ARG A 637 -14.77 -24.44 -20.22
N ALA A 638 -14.41 -24.75 -21.48
CA ALA A 638 -15.37 -24.88 -22.56
C ALA A 638 -16.38 -26.02 -22.28
N VAL A 639 -15.91 -27.18 -21.81
CA VAL A 639 -16.79 -28.31 -21.44
C VAL A 639 -17.65 -27.96 -20.21
N GLN A 640 -17.11 -27.27 -19.22
CA GLN A 640 -17.86 -26.84 -18.06
C GLN A 640 -18.93 -25.79 -18.38
N ALA A 641 -18.64 -24.88 -19.31
CA ALA A 641 -19.59 -23.87 -19.77
C ALA A 641 -20.69 -24.45 -20.66
N GLY A 642 -20.44 -25.61 -21.27
CA GLY A 642 -21.36 -26.24 -22.23
C GLY A 642 -21.15 -25.75 -23.67
N ASP A 643 -20.04 -25.06 -23.92
CA ASP A 643 -19.66 -24.62 -25.27
C ASP A 643 -19.30 -25.80 -26.15
N ALA A 644 -18.76 -26.89 -25.58
CA ALA A 644 -18.52 -28.18 -26.21
C ALA A 644 -18.82 -29.32 -25.22
N GLU A 645 -19.16 -30.50 -25.75
CA GLU A 645 -19.33 -31.74 -24.99
C GLU A 645 -18.04 -32.58 -24.92
N VAL A 646 -17.27 -32.61 -26.00
CA VAL A 646 -16.01 -33.36 -26.15
C VAL A 646 -15.02 -32.50 -26.90
N VAL A 647 -13.92 -32.12 -26.23
CA VAL A 647 -12.86 -31.34 -26.85
C VAL A 647 -11.62 -32.21 -27.07
N ALA A 648 -11.14 -32.27 -28.33
CA ALA A 648 -9.85 -32.84 -28.66
C ALA A 648 -8.75 -31.76 -28.45
N CYS A 649 -7.79 -32.05 -27.58
CA CYS A 649 -6.59 -31.23 -27.36
C CYS A 649 -5.42 -31.90 -28.08
N ILE A 650 -4.80 -31.22 -29.04
CA ILE A 650 -3.77 -31.79 -29.92
C ILE A 650 -2.59 -30.83 -30.05
N GLY A 651 -1.40 -31.30 -29.74
CA GLY A 651 -0.14 -30.62 -30.09
C GLY A 651 0.54 -31.35 -31.23
N ALA A 652 0.86 -30.70 -32.35
CA ALA A 652 1.50 -31.31 -33.51
C ALA A 652 2.38 -30.32 -34.26
N ASP A 653 3.60 -30.76 -34.58
CA ASP A 653 4.50 -29.97 -35.43
C ASP A 653 5.40 -30.86 -36.30
N THR A 654 5.84 -30.31 -37.39
CA THR A 654 6.83 -30.92 -38.26
C THR A 654 8.11 -30.08 -38.29
N ASN A 655 9.06 -30.45 -37.44
CA ASN A 655 10.34 -29.78 -37.34
C ASN A 655 11.47 -30.78 -37.71
N HIS A 656 12.47 -30.28 -38.37
CA HIS A 656 13.79 -30.89 -38.54
C HIS A 656 14.87 -29.82 -38.39
N VAL A 657 16.12 -30.19 -38.31
CA VAL A 657 17.20 -29.26 -37.93
C VAL A 657 17.24 -28.01 -38.82
N ASP A 658 17.02 -28.13 -40.14
CA ASP A 658 17.11 -27.00 -41.06
C ASP A 658 15.86 -26.12 -41.01
N SER A 659 14.65 -26.70 -40.99
CA SER A 659 13.41 -25.93 -40.83
C SER A 659 13.32 -25.28 -39.44
N PHE A 660 13.86 -25.89 -38.41
CA PHE A 660 13.92 -25.34 -37.07
C PHE A 660 14.80 -24.09 -37.01
N ARG A 661 15.97 -24.07 -37.65
CA ARG A 661 16.82 -22.88 -37.77
C ARG A 661 16.10 -21.72 -38.45
N GLN A 662 15.40 -22.02 -39.53
CA GLN A 662 14.63 -21.04 -40.27
C GLN A 662 13.43 -20.54 -39.46
N GLY A 663 12.76 -21.45 -38.75
CA GLY A 663 11.69 -21.13 -37.81
C GLY A 663 12.15 -20.23 -36.69
N LEU A 664 13.31 -20.50 -36.07
CA LEU A 664 13.89 -19.68 -35.04
C LEU A 664 14.21 -18.25 -35.48
N ALA A 665 14.70 -18.08 -36.71
CA ALA A 665 14.96 -16.75 -37.26
C ALA A 665 13.69 -15.91 -37.44
N ASN A 666 12.52 -16.54 -37.51
CA ASN A 666 11.23 -15.88 -37.67
C ASN A 666 10.34 -15.97 -36.41
N PHE A 667 10.84 -16.56 -35.32
CA PHE A 667 10.06 -16.87 -34.11
C PHE A 667 9.59 -15.59 -33.40
N SER A 668 10.42 -14.56 -33.41
CA SER A 668 10.10 -13.25 -32.89
C SER A 668 10.80 -12.15 -33.69
N VAL A 669 10.02 -11.33 -34.38
CA VAL A 669 10.55 -10.21 -35.15
C VAL A 669 11.32 -9.23 -34.28
N SER A 670 10.78 -8.91 -33.10
CA SER A 670 11.42 -8.01 -32.13
C SER A 670 12.73 -8.58 -31.59
N ALA A 671 12.76 -9.86 -31.23
CA ALA A 671 13.99 -10.50 -30.74
C ALA A 671 15.05 -10.61 -31.85
N ARG A 672 14.63 -10.90 -33.10
CA ARG A 672 15.54 -10.93 -34.27
C ARG A 672 16.30 -9.61 -34.41
N ASP A 673 15.59 -8.50 -34.39
CA ASP A 673 16.18 -7.20 -34.60
C ASP A 673 17.06 -6.71 -33.43
N ALA A 674 16.75 -7.20 -32.21
CA ALA A 674 17.45 -6.81 -31.01
C ALA A 674 18.70 -7.65 -30.66
N VAL A 675 18.71 -8.97 -30.96
CA VAL A 675 19.77 -9.87 -30.48
C VAL A 675 20.57 -10.58 -31.56
N LEU A 676 19.99 -10.90 -32.72
CA LEU A 676 20.71 -11.55 -33.82
C LEU A 676 21.89 -10.73 -34.36
N PRO A 677 21.83 -9.38 -34.48
CA PRO A 677 22.97 -8.56 -34.91
C PRO A 677 24.20 -8.68 -33.99
N TYR A 678 24.00 -9.08 -32.73
CA TYR A 678 25.06 -9.25 -31.73
C TYR A 678 25.57 -10.70 -31.63
N GLY A 679 25.17 -11.57 -32.57
CA GLY A 679 25.58 -12.98 -32.56
C GLY A 679 24.82 -13.85 -31.55
N SER A 680 23.86 -13.28 -30.84
CA SER A 680 22.93 -14.01 -29.97
C SER A 680 21.63 -14.23 -30.73
N GLY A 681 20.93 -15.28 -30.40
CA GLY A 681 19.62 -15.59 -30.98
C GLY A 681 19.28 -17.07 -30.85
N GLY A 682 17.99 -17.31 -30.66
CA GLY A 682 17.50 -18.64 -30.40
C GLY A 682 17.74 -19.12 -28.95
N PRO A 683 17.12 -20.26 -28.59
CA PRO A 683 17.05 -20.71 -27.22
C PRO A 683 18.42 -21.06 -26.61
N ASN A 684 19.39 -21.54 -27.40
CA ASN A 684 20.69 -21.95 -26.84
C ASN A 684 21.42 -20.83 -26.11
N ALA A 685 21.38 -19.58 -26.64
CA ALA A 685 22.05 -18.44 -25.99
C ALA A 685 21.38 -18.06 -24.68
N SER A 686 20.04 -17.98 -24.66
CA SER A 686 19.26 -17.63 -23.48
C SER A 686 19.46 -18.66 -22.35
N PHE A 687 19.36 -19.95 -22.69
CA PHE A 687 19.55 -21.02 -21.70
C PHE A 687 21.01 -21.20 -21.27
N ALA A 688 21.98 -20.90 -22.12
CA ALA A 688 23.39 -20.85 -21.70
C ALA A 688 23.62 -19.76 -20.65
N LEU A 689 23.05 -18.58 -20.86
CA LEU A 689 23.10 -17.49 -19.89
C LEU A 689 22.46 -17.89 -18.56
N MET A 690 21.27 -18.48 -18.60
CA MET A 690 20.56 -18.96 -17.41
C MET A 690 21.36 -20.05 -16.67
N THR A 691 21.89 -21.03 -17.40
CA THR A 691 22.71 -22.12 -16.86
C THR A 691 23.98 -21.60 -16.22
N SER A 692 24.71 -20.72 -16.91
CA SER A 692 25.95 -20.10 -16.40
C SER A 692 25.69 -19.31 -15.11
N TYR A 693 24.62 -18.52 -15.09
CA TYR A 693 24.27 -17.75 -13.90
C TYR A 693 23.83 -18.65 -12.74
N TYR A 694 23.03 -19.71 -13.01
CA TYR A 694 22.58 -20.68 -12.02
C TYR A 694 23.76 -21.40 -11.38
N MET A 695 24.71 -21.90 -12.21
CA MET A 695 25.94 -22.57 -11.76
C MET A 695 26.78 -21.66 -10.84
N ARG A 696 27.02 -20.41 -11.25
CA ARG A 696 27.81 -19.47 -10.45
C ARG A 696 27.13 -19.08 -9.14
N LYS A 697 25.82 -18.88 -9.17
CA LYS A 697 25.07 -18.40 -8.00
C LYS A 697 24.81 -19.49 -6.98
N TYR A 698 24.54 -20.72 -7.41
CA TYR A 698 24.07 -21.81 -6.55
C TYR A 698 25.01 -23.02 -6.49
N GLY A 699 26.14 -22.94 -7.15
CA GLY A 699 27.16 -23.99 -7.11
C GLY A 699 26.75 -25.30 -7.82
N ALA A 700 25.83 -25.23 -8.78
CA ALA A 700 25.50 -26.38 -9.64
C ALA A 700 26.69 -26.72 -10.55
N THR A 701 26.84 -28.01 -10.84
CA THR A 701 27.87 -28.53 -11.72
C THR A 701 27.25 -29.22 -12.93
N ARG A 702 28.04 -29.51 -13.96
CA ARG A 702 27.57 -30.30 -15.11
C ARG A 702 27.19 -31.73 -14.73
N GLU A 703 27.81 -32.27 -13.70
CA GLU A 703 27.45 -33.60 -13.15
C GLU A 703 26.02 -33.60 -12.60
N ASP A 704 25.58 -32.50 -11.97
CA ASP A 704 24.20 -32.37 -11.46
C ASP A 704 23.19 -32.43 -12.61
N PHE A 705 23.41 -31.62 -13.66
CA PHE A 705 22.55 -31.65 -14.87
C PHE A 705 22.65 -33.00 -15.59
N GLY A 706 23.84 -33.60 -15.65
CA GLY A 706 24.08 -34.92 -16.24
C GLY A 706 23.30 -36.03 -15.55
N LYS A 707 23.15 -35.99 -14.24
CA LYS A 707 22.35 -36.95 -13.48
C LYS A 707 20.87 -36.94 -13.92
N LEU A 708 20.30 -35.77 -14.18
CA LEU A 708 18.93 -35.62 -14.73
C LEU A 708 18.84 -36.20 -16.15
N CYS A 709 19.77 -35.83 -17.04
CA CYS A 709 19.78 -36.30 -18.44
C CYS A 709 19.96 -37.81 -18.53
N VAL A 710 20.83 -38.39 -17.70
CA VAL A 710 21.05 -39.86 -17.66
C VAL A 710 19.80 -40.58 -17.17
N ALA A 711 19.14 -40.11 -16.12
CA ALA A 711 17.90 -40.70 -15.60
C ALA A 711 16.77 -40.64 -16.63
N GLN A 712 16.57 -39.48 -17.27
CA GLN A 712 15.58 -39.32 -18.36
C GLN A 712 15.88 -40.28 -19.55
N ARG A 713 17.15 -40.45 -19.91
CA ARG A 713 17.55 -41.43 -20.95
C ARG A 713 17.21 -42.86 -20.53
N ASP A 714 17.37 -43.21 -19.25
CA ASP A 714 16.99 -44.53 -18.73
C ASP A 714 15.48 -44.76 -18.78
N ASN A 715 14.71 -43.74 -18.41
CA ASN A 715 13.24 -43.73 -18.54
C ASN A 715 12.79 -43.96 -20.00
N ALA A 716 13.51 -43.40 -21.00
CA ALA A 716 13.19 -43.51 -22.41
C ALA A 716 13.52 -44.85 -23.03
N LEU A 717 14.36 -45.70 -22.42
CA LEU A 717 14.83 -46.95 -23.06
C LEU A 717 13.68 -47.89 -23.44
N GLY A 718 12.63 -47.97 -22.62
CA GLY A 718 11.43 -48.78 -22.89
C GLY A 718 10.31 -48.01 -23.60
N TYR A 719 10.41 -46.73 -23.79
CA TYR A 719 9.35 -45.92 -24.39
C TYR A 719 9.36 -46.02 -25.91
N PRO A 720 8.30 -46.55 -26.58
CA PRO A 720 8.33 -46.90 -28.00
C PRO A 720 8.53 -45.69 -28.93
N HIS A 721 8.09 -44.51 -28.50
CA HIS A 721 8.14 -43.29 -29.33
C HIS A 721 9.42 -42.44 -29.12
N ALA A 722 10.32 -42.83 -28.18
CA ALA A 722 11.57 -42.11 -27.97
C ALA A 722 12.52 -42.23 -29.18
N LEU A 723 13.13 -41.12 -29.57
CA LEU A 723 14.16 -41.07 -30.61
C LEU A 723 15.50 -41.63 -30.14
N PHE A 724 15.83 -41.43 -28.87
CA PHE A 724 17.08 -41.88 -28.29
C PHE A 724 16.86 -43.15 -27.45
N LYS A 725 17.19 -44.31 -28.05
CA LYS A 725 16.99 -45.65 -27.47
C LYS A 725 18.30 -46.30 -26.96
N LYS A 726 19.37 -45.53 -26.83
CA LYS A 726 20.65 -46.03 -26.32
C LYS A 726 20.92 -45.47 -24.91
N LYS A 727 21.39 -46.34 -24.01
CA LYS A 727 21.78 -45.94 -22.67
C LYS A 727 22.82 -44.82 -22.74
N LEU A 728 22.71 -43.88 -21.83
CA LEU A 728 23.64 -42.77 -21.67
C LEU A 728 24.37 -42.91 -20.34
N THR A 729 25.71 -42.73 -20.33
CA THR A 729 26.50 -42.69 -19.10
C THR A 729 26.83 -41.23 -18.75
N LEU A 730 27.13 -40.97 -17.50
CA LEU A 730 27.56 -39.62 -17.08
C LEU A 730 28.84 -39.19 -17.78
N GLU A 731 29.81 -40.10 -18.01
CA GLU A 731 31.03 -39.82 -18.75
C GLU A 731 30.74 -39.38 -20.20
N GLN A 732 29.81 -40.08 -20.89
CA GLN A 732 29.39 -39.69 -22.25
C GLN A 732 28.71 -38.34 -22.27
N TYR A 733 27.92 -38.04 -21.24
CA TYR A 733 27.29 -36.74 -21.12
C TYR A 733 28.32 -35.60 -20.93
N LEU A 734 29.30 -35.79 -20.03
CA LEU A 734 30.35 -34.82 -19.76
C LEU A 734 31.28 -34.63 -20.95
N ALA A 735 31.54 -35.70 -21.75
CA ALA A 735 32.37 -35.65 -22.94
C ALA A 735 31.65 -35.08 -24.17
N ALA A 736 30.35 -34.76 -24.08
CA ALA A 736 29.61 -34.20 -25.20
C ALA A 736 30.20 -32.86 -25.68
N ARG A 737 30.16 -32.58 -26.99
CA ARG A 737 30.71 -31.33 -27.54
C ARG A 737 29.94 -30.10 -27.10
N PRO A 738 30.60 -28.95 -26.85
CA PRO A 738 29.93 -27.71 -26.53
C PRO A 738 29.06 -27.19 -27.67
N ILE A 739 27.95 -26.54 -27.31
CA ILE A 739 27.03 -25.84 -28.24
C ILE A 739 27.06 -24.33 -27.95
N ALA A 740 26.85 -23.94 -26.68
CA ALA A 740 26.95 -22.58 -26.17
C ALA A 740 27.34 -22.72 -24.70
N ASP A 741 28.60 -22.39 -24.33
CA ASP A 741 29.11 -22.61 -22.97
C ASP A 741 28.21 -22.00 -21.89
N PRO A 742 27.80 -22.74 -20.82
CA PRO A 742 28.19 -24.10 -20.44
C PRO A 742 27.30 -25.23 -21.01
N ILE A 743 26.44 -24.96 -21.98
CA ILE A 743 25.54 -25.93 -22.60
C ILE A 743 26.27 -26.78 -23.66
N HIS A 744 26.13 -28.09 -23.58
CA HIS A 744 26.67 -29.05 -24.50
C HIS A 744 25.55 -29.79 -25.29
N LEU A 745 25.92 -30.65 -26.25
CA LEU A 745 24.99 -31.28 -27.16
C LEU A 745 23.89 -32.10 -26.45
N LEU A 746 24.20 -32.74 -25.33
CA LEU A 746 23.25 -33.60 -24.59
C LEU A 746 22.39 -32.83 -23.60
N ASP A 747 22.62 -31.52 -23.45
CA ASP A 747 21.74 -30.58 -22.77
C ASP A 747 20.63 -30.04 -23.69
N CYS A 748 20.72 -30.34 -25.00
CA CYS A 748 19.81 -29.78 -26.01
C CYS A 748 18.85 -30.85 -26.50
N VAL A 749 17.61 -30.42 -26.74
CA VAL A 749 16.57 -31.28 -27.37
C VAL A 749 16.84 -31.53 -28.86
N MET A 750 16.29 -32.61 -29.37
CA MET A 750 16.35 -32.95 -30.78
C MET A 750 15.08 -32.49 -31.51
N PRO A 751 15.15 -31.48 -32.42
CA PRO A 751 14.02 -31.10 -33.25
C PRO A 751 13.54 -32.29 -34.12
N CYS A 752 12.23 -32.53 -34.15
CA CYS A 752 11.60 -33.67 -34.83
C CYS A 752 10.15 -33.36 -35.21
N ALA A 753 9.46 -34.29 -35.84
CA ALA A 753 8.04 -34.26 -36.13
C ALA A 753 7.28 -35.27 -35.26
N GLY A 754 6.03 -34.96 -34.88
CA GLY A 754 5.19 -35.81 -34.05
C GLY A 754 3.94 -35.11 -33.56
N ALA A 755 3.07 -35.87 -32.89
CA ALA A 755 1.91 -35.27 -32.20
C ALA A 755 1.60 -36.01 -30.88
N GLU A 756 1.03 -35.23 -29.97
CA GLU A 756 0.49 -35.67 -28.67
C GLU A 756 -0.96 -35.17 -28.56
N ALA A 757 -1.86 -36.03 -28.06
CA ALA A 757 -3.26 -35.65 -27.95
C ALA A 757 -3.99 -36.39 -26.80
N PHE A 758 -5.09 -35.75 -26.33
CA PHE A 758 -6.04 -36.32 -25.38
C PHE A 758 -7.42 -35.69 -25.55
N LEU A 759 -8.44 -36.30 -25.00
CA LEU A 759 -9.80 -35.75 -24.96
C LEU A 759 -10.15 -35.20 -23.59
N VAL A 760 -10.93 -34.13 -23.61
CA VAL A 760 -11.57 -33.52 -22.41
C VAL A 760 -13.08 -33.67 -22.56
N MET A 761 -13.75 -34.24 -21.53
CA MET A 761 -15.20 -34.41 -21.53
C MET A 761 -15.77 -34.43 -20.12
N ARG A 762 -17.12 -34.40 -20.01
CA ARG A 762 -17.77 -34.59 -18.71
C ARG A 762 -17.48 -35.97 -18.14
N LYS A 763 -17.22 -36.07 -16.84
CA LYS A 763 -16.97 -37.31 -16.11
C LYS A 763 -18.05 -38.35 -16.33
N ARG A 764 -19.34 -37.96 -16.31
CA ARG A 764 -20.49 -38.83 -16.60
C ARG A 764 -20.40 -39.49 -17.97
N ARG A 765 -19.89 -38.77 -19.01
CA ARG A 765 -19.74 -39.31 -20.37
C ARG A 765 -18.61 -40.32 -20.44
N ALA A 766 -17.46 -40.00 -19.81
CA ALA A 766 -16.35 -40.97 -19.74
C ALA A 766 -16.78 -42.28 -19.06
N LEU A 767 -17.51 -42.19 -17.93
CA LEU A 767 -18.06 -43.34 -17.22
C LEU A 767 -19.04 -44.16 -18.12
N SER A 768 -19.94 -43.49 -18.86
CA SER A 768 -20.90 -44.16 -19.75
C SER A 768 -20.25 -44.90 -20.94
N LEU A 769 -19.05 -44.41 -21.33
CA LEU A 769 -18.23 -45.05 -22.39
C LEU A 769 -17.25 -46.10 -21.84
N GLY A 770 -17.19 -46.29 -20.52
CA GLY A 770 -16.24 -47.21 -19.87
C GLY A 770 -14.77 -46.79 -20.02
N LEU A 771 -14.48 -45.50 -20.27
CA LEU A 771 -13.13 -45.01 -20.51
C LEU A 771 -12.39 -44.80 -19.18
N PRO A 772 -11.14 -45.28 -19.07
CA PRO A 772 -10.27 -44.88 -17.97
C PRO A 772 -9.95 -43.41 -18.07
N PHE A 773 -9.94 -42.71 -16.93
CA PHE A 773 -9.74 -41.23 -16.91
C PHE A 773 -8.84 -40.76 -15.77
N ALA A 774 -8.15 -39.67 -16.01
CA ALA A 774 -7.47 -38.90 -14.99
C ALA A 774 -8.33 -37.66 -14.62
N THR A 775 -8.31 -37.30 -13.35
CA THR A 775 -8.96 -36.09 -12.83
C THR A 775 -8.01 -34.88 -12.88
N VAL A 776 -8.56 -33.68 -12.96
CA VAL A 776 -7.78 -32.46 -12.84
C VAL A 776 -8.10 -31.82 -11.50
N ARG A 777 -7.09 -31.65 -10.66
CA ARG A 777 -7.24 -31.11 -9.32
C ARG A 777 -7.07 -29.58 -9.32
N SER A 778 -6.08 -29.07 -10.04
CA SER A 778 -5.84 -27.64 -10.19
C SER A 778 -5.04 -27.35 -11.45
N THR A 779 -5.08 -26.08 -11.90
CA THR A 779 -4.25 -25.58 -12.99
C THR A 779 -3.78 -24.15 -12.71
N SER A 780 -2.59 -23.80 -13.19
CA SER A 780 -2.09 -22.43 -13.21
C SER A 780 -1.62 -22.03 -14.60
N GLU A 781 -1.66 -20.73 -14.88
CA GLU A 781 -1.19 -20.12 -16.12
C GLU A 781 -0.79 -18.69 -15.82
N ARG A 782 0.46 -18.33 -16.15
CA ARG A 782 1.00 -16.98 -15.93
C ARG A 782 1.88 -16.55 -17.09
N HIS A 783 1.67 -15.31 -17.53
CA HIS A 783 2.41 -14.71 -18.62
C HIS A 783 3.31 -13.58 -18.11
N ASN A 784 4.51 -13.46 -18.70
CA ASN A 784 5.48 -12.40 -18.41
C ASN A 784 5.71 -12.16 -16.92
N SER A 785 6.00 -13.22 -16.19
CA SER A 785 6.33 -13.15 -14.75
C SER A 785 7.73 -12.58 -14.57
N PHE A 786 7.88 -11.70 -13.57
CA PHE A 786 9.18 -11.12 -13.21
C PHE A 786 9.92 -10.46 -14.39
N PRO A 787 9.30 -9.50 -15.12
CA PRO A 787 9.92 -8.87 -16.30
C PRO A 787 11.20 -8.10 -15.99
N ASP A 788 11.37 -7.67 -14.72
CA ASP A 788 12.52 -6.90 -14.26
C ASP A 788 13.69 -7.75 -13.77
N ASP A 789 13.56 -9.08 -13.73
CA ASP A 789 14.67 -9.94 -13.35
C ASP A 789 15.74 -9.88 -14.47
N PRO A 790 17.00 -9.55 -14.16
CA PRO A 790 18.03 -9.38 -15.19
C PRO A 790 18.36 -10.68 -15.92
N ILE A 791 18.25 -11.82 -15.23
CA ILE A 791 18.33 -13.18 -15.76
C ILE A 791 17.23 -13.99 -15.12
N GLN A 792 16.45 -14.71 -15.94
CA GLN A 792 15.31 -15.47 -15.44
C GLN A 792 15.76 -16.71 -14.63
N MET A 793 15.63 -16.62 -13.30
CA MET A 793 15.91 -17.72 -12.36
C MET A 793 14.64 -18.34 -11.76
N ARG A 794 13.49 -17.81 -12.14
CA ARG A 794 12.18 -18.23 -11.62
C ARG A 794 11.09 -17.98 -12.66
N GLY A 795 10.10 -18.86 -12.68
CA GLY A 795 8.89 -18.72 -13.52
C GLY A 795 7.68 -18.29 -12.69
N GLY A 796 6.54 -18.15 -13.38
CA GLY A 796 5.27 -17.80 -12.75
C GLY A 796 4.75 -18.81 -11.73
N TRP A 797 5.29 -20.01 -11.70
CA TRP A 797 4.94 -21.06 -10.72
C TRP A 797 5.12 -20.59 -9.28
N VAL A 798 6.16 -19.79 -8.99
CA VAL A 798 6.39 -19.21 -7.65
C VAL A 798 5.19 -18.41 -7.16
N LEU A 799 4.52 -17.68 -8.07
CA LEU A 799 3.38 -16.82 -7.74
C LEU A 799 2.06 -17.60 -7.58
N ASP A 800 1.96 -18.75 -8.19
CA ASP A 800 0.74 -19.54 -8.24
C ASP A 800 0.81 -20.82 -7.39
N ARG A 801 1.97 -21.16 -6.81
CA ARG A 801 2.23 -22.40 -6.09
C ARG A 801 1.24 -22.68 -4.97
N GLU A 802 1.02 -21.73 -4.08
CA GLU A 802 0.08 -21.87 -2.95
C GLU A 802 -1.34 -22.13 -3.44
N HIS A 803 -1.76 -21.42 -4.49
CA HIS A 803 -3.07 -21.63 -5.10
C HIS A 803 -3.16 -22.99 -5.79
N LEU A 804 -2.10 -23.43 -6.46
CA LEU A 804 -2.04 -24.70 -7.18
C LEU A 804 -2.24 -25.87 -6.22
N TYR A 805 -1.52 -25.92 -5.11
CA TYR A 805 -1.63 -26.94 -4.09
C TYR A 805 -2.91 -26.82 -3.26
N GLY A 806 -3.26 -25.61 -2.82
CA GLY A 806 -4.48 -25.37 -2.04
C GLY A 806 -5.77 -25.77 -2.76
N MET A 807 -5.86 -25.49 -4.08
CA MET A 807 -6.99 -25.92 -4.89
C MET A 807 -7.00 -27.44 -5.12
N ALA A 808 -5.81 -28.05 -5.26
CA ALA A 808 -5.68 -29.49 -5.42
C ALA A 808 -5.97 -30.28 -4.13
N GLY A 809 -5.86 -29.63 -2.97
CA GLY A 809 -6.00 -30.26 -1.66
C GLY A 809 -4.85 -31.22 -1.31
N ILE A 810 -3.63 -30.92 -1.78
CA ILE A 810 -2.42 -31.72 -1.55
C ILE A 810 -1.24 -30.80 -1.18
N GLU A 811 -0.19 -31.38 -0.64
CA GLU A 811 1.11 -30.76 -0.41
C GLU A 811 2.15 -31.27 -1.45
N PRO A 812 3.29 -30.59 -1.62
CA PRO A 812 4.36 -31.07 -2.52
C PRO A 812 4.82 -32.50 -2.26
N ALA A 813 4.77 -32.95 -1.00
CA ALA A 813 5.14 -34.31 -0.59
C ALA A 813 4.15 -35.42 -1.07
N ASP A 814 2.93 -35.04 -1.48
CA ASP A 814 1.92 -35.97 -1.98
C ASP A 814 2.08 -36.27 -3.48
N VAL A 815 2.98 -35.57 -4.17
CA VAL A 815 3.21 -35.70 -5.61
C VAL A 815 4.09 -36.92 -5.89
N ASP A 816 3.54 -37.91 -6.58
CA ASP A 816 4.25 -39.16 -6.84
C ASP A 816 5.25 -39.07 -8.00
N PHE A 817 4.99 -38.16 -8.97
CA PHE A 817 5.92 -37.88 -10.06
C PHE A 817 5.69 -36.52 -10.69
N LEU A 818 6.76 -35.97 -11.29
CA LEU A 818 6.78 -34.65 -11.92
C LEU A 818 7.12 -34.75 -13.41
N GLN A 819 6.33 -34.13 -14.27
CA GLN A 819 6.65 -33.97 -15.70
C GLN A 819 7.10 -32.53 -15.92
N THR A 820 8.41 -32.29 -15.92
CA THR A 820 8.98 -30.95 -16.20
C THR A 820 8.98 -30.71 -17.70
N TYR A 821 8.90 -29.42 -18.07
CA TYR A 821 9.24 -29.00 -19.42
C TYR A 821 10.76 -28.86 -19.52
N ASP A 822 11.41 -29.85 -20.11
CA ASP A 822 12.84 -30.09 -20.10
C ASP A 822 13.53 -29.71 -21.40
N ASP A 823 13.29 -28.50 -21.91
CA ASP A 823 14.06 -28.00 -23.08
C ASP A 823 15.57 -28.01 -22.81
N TYR A 824 15.93 -27.68 -21.58
CA TYR A 824 17.30 -27.74 -21.05
C TYR A 824 17.26 -28.21 -19.58
N PRO A 825 18.30 -28.90 -19.08
CA PRO A 825 18.30 -29.43 -17.72
C PRO A 825 18.10 -28.38 -16.63
N VAL A 826 18.64 -27.17 -16.84
CA VAL A 826 18.49 -26.05 -15.89
C VAL A 826 17.02 -25.71 -15.64
N MET A 827 16.16 -25.86 -16.67
CA MET A 827 14.73 -25.59 -16.55
C MET A 827 14.04 -26.60 -15.64
N SER A 828 14.39 -27.88 -15.71
CA SER A 828 13.87 -28.86 -14.77
C SER A 828 14.22 -28.50 -13.32
N VAL A 829 15.44 -28.06 -13.07
CA VAL A 829 15.88 -27.65 -11.73
C VAL A 829 15.11 -26.41 -11.24
N ILE A 830 14.96 -25.39 -12.08
CA ILE A 830 14.18 -24.19 -11.75
C ILE A 830 12.72 -24.54 -11.41
N GLN A 831 12.10 -25.44 -12.18
CA GLN A 831 10.72 -25.90 -11.95
C GLN A 831 10.58 -26.69 -10.65
N ILE A 832 11.53 -27.54 -10.28
CA ILE A 832 11.58 -28.25 -8.99
C ILE A 832 11.54 -27.26 -7.83
N GLU A 833 12.41 -26.24 -7.89
CA GLU A 833 12.50 -25.19 -6.86
C GLU A 833 11.24 -24.31 -6.81
N ASP A 834 10.76 -23.86 -7.96
CA ASP A 834 9.62 -22.96 -8.07
C ASP A 834 8.30 -23.61 -7.64
N LEU A 835 8.16 -24.91 -7.84
CA LEU A 835 7.04 -25.72 -7.35
C LEU A 835 7.18 -26.09 -5.87
N GLY A 836 8.32 -25.83 -5.22
CA GLY A 836 8.50 -25.95 -3.78
C GLY A 836 8.90 -27.34 -3.30
N PHE A 837 9.46 -28.18 -4.17
CA PHE A 837 10.06 -29.44 -3.75
C PHE A 837 11.37 -29.25 -2.98
N CYS A 838 12.03 -28.12 -3.19
CA CYS A 838 13.11 -27.60 -2.38
C CYS A 838 13.12 -26.07 -2.48
N ASN A 839 13.91 -25.39 -1.63
CA ASN A 839 14.03 -23.94 -1.68
C ASN A 839 14.86 -23.48 -2.89
N LYS A 840 14.70 -22.22 -3.27
CA LYS A 840 15.47 -21.62 -4.37
C LYS A 840 16.98 -21.65 -4.06
N GLY A 841 17.75 -22.29 -4.93
CA GLY A 841 19.18 -22.50 -4.80
C GLY A 841 19.58 -23.85 -4.19
N GLU A 842 18.65 -24.62 -3.64
CA GLU A 842 18.88 -25.98 -3.12
C GLU A 842 18.74 -27.07 -4.19
N GLY A 843 18.39 -26.70 -5.42
CA GLY A 843 18.24 -27.63 -6.54
C GLY A 843 19.42 -28.57 -6.76
N PRO A 844 20.70 -28.12 -6.74
CA PRO A 844 21.85 -29.01 -6.90
C PRO A 844 21.93 -30.08 -5.81
N GLU A 845 21.65 -29.74 -4.55
CA GLU A 845 21.62 -30.70 -3.45
C GLU A 845 20.46 -31.67 -3.56
N PHE A 846 19.27 -31.18 -3.96
CA PHE A 846 18.11 -32.00 -4.24
C PHE A 846 18.44 -33.06 -5.33
N ILE A 847 19.09 -32.65 -6.43
CA ILE A 847 19.52 -33.55 -7.49
C ILE A 847 20.48 -34.64 -6.96
N ARG A 848 21.43 -34.28 -6.13
CA ARG A 848 22.41 -35.24 -5.57
C ARG A 848 21.75 -36.26 -4.67
N ARG A 849 20.68 -35.92 -3.94
CA ARG A 849 19.98 -36.78 -2.98
C ARG A 849 18.98 -37.73 -3.65
N HIS A 850 18.36 -37.37 -4.75
CA HIS A 850 17.24 -38.10 -5.35
C HIS A 850 17.66 -38.92 -6.58
N SER A 851 16.92 -40.03 -6.82
CA SER A 851 16.92 -40.77 -8.08
C SER A 851 15.67 -40.42 -8.90
N PHE A 852 15.84 -40.10 -10.18
CA PHE A 852 14.80 -39.55 -11.07
C PHE A 852 14.25 -40.57 -12.08
N THR A 853 14.64 -41.86 -11.97
CA THR A 853 14.04 -42.93 -12.76
C THR A 853 12.62 -43.23 -12.30
N VAL A 854 11.84 -43.94 -13.11
CA VAL A 854 10.42 -44.27 -12.84
C VAL A 854 10.25 -45.00 -11.50
N ASP A 855 11.23 -45.77 -11.11
CA ASP A 855 11.33 -46.53 -9.85
C ASP A 855 12.20 -45.85 -8.78
N GLY A 856 12.58 -44.59 -9.03
CA GLY A 856 13.43 -43.80 -8.16
C GLY A 856 12.67 -43.11 -7.01
N THR A 857 13.42 -42.37 -6.19
CA THR A 857 12.84 -41.66 -5.04
C THR A 857 12.07 -40.38 -5.42
N PHE A 858 12.27 -39.84 -6.62
CA PHE A 858 11.55 -38.70 -7.16
C PHE A 858 11.44 -38.82 -8.69
N PRO A 859 10.48 -39.57 -9.23
CA PRO A 859 10.36 -39.81 -10.66
C PRO A 859 10.11 -38.52 -11.45
N ILE A 860 10.93 -38.25 -12.49
CA ILE A 860 10.75 -37.10 -13.39
C ILE A 860 10.72 -37.60 -14.83
N ASN A 861 9.83 -37.01 -15.65
CA ASN A 861 9.76 -37.22 -17.08
C ASN A 861 9.80 -38.72 -17.42
N THR A 862 8.75 -39.42 -16.98
CA THR A 862 8.67 -40.90 -16.97
C THR A 862 8.75 -41.56 -18.35
N SER A 863 8.45 -40.80 -19.44
CA SER A 863 8.68 -41.21 -20.83
C SER A 863 10.10 -40.97 -21.34
N GLY A 864 10.90 -40.23 -20.54
CA GLY A 864 12.23 -39.74 -20.90
C GLY A 864 12.31 -38.25 -21.24
N GLY A 865 11.19 -37.54 -21.23
CA GLY A 865 11.10 -36.11 -21.54
C GLY A 865 11.54 -35.74 -22.95
N GLN A 866 11.59 -34.49 -23.28
CA GLN A 866 11.99 -33.98 -24.59
C GLN A 866 13.46 -34.24 -24.90
N LEU A 867 14.32 -34.25 -23.89
CA LEU A 867 15.76 -34.57 -24.02
C LEU A 867 16.02 -35.98 -24.54
N SER A 868 15.04 -36.88 -24.43
CA SER A 868 15.21 -38.27 -24.92
C SER A 868 14.14 -38.69 -25.92
N VAL A 869 12.89 -38.23 -25.80
CA VAL A 869 11.83 -38.50 -26.77
C VAL A 869 12.01 -37.70 -28.06
N GLY A 870 12.37 -36.40 -27.92
CA GLY A 870 12.49 -35.46 -29.03
C GLY A 870 11.55 -34.26 -28.82
N GLN A 871 11.80 -33.16 -29.54
CA GLN A 871 11.00 -31.97 -29.49
C GLN A 871 10.27 -31.73 -30.84
N ALA A 872 9.00 -32.05 -30.90
CA ALA A 872 8.13 -31.77 -32.03
C ALA A 872 7.34 -30.48 -31.80
N GLY A 873 8.02 -29.33 -31.62
CA GLY A 873 7.41 -28.04 -31.46
C GLY A 873 6.40 -27.97 -30.32
N CYS A 874 5.15 -27.61 -30.60
CA CYS A 874 4.07 -27.54 -29.64
C CYS A 874 3.66 -28.94 -29.08
N ALA A 875 3.88 -30.04 -29.81
CA ALA A 875 3.61 -31.37 -29.27
C ALA A 875 4.43 -31.67 -28.02
N ALA A 876 5.62 -31.12 -27.92
CA ALA A 876 6.47 -31.22 -26.72
C ALA A 876 5.81 -30.65 -25.46
N GLY A 877 4.97 -29.62 -25.60
CA GLY A 877 4.19 -29.06 -24.49
C GLY A 877 3.04 -29.94 -24.02
N PHE A 878 2.65 -30.95 -24.80
CA PHE A 878 1.63 -31.94 -24.44
C PHE A 878 2.23 -33.24 -23.91
N LEU A 879 3.50 -33.55 -24.23
CA LEU A 879 4.15 -34.82 -23.90
C LEU A 879 3.99 -35.21 -22.42
N GLY A 880 4.32 -34.27 -21.49
CA GLY A 880 4.21 -34.54 -20.05
C GLY A 880 2.76 -34.75 -19.57
N LEU A 881 1.77 -34.03 -20.18
CA LEU A 881 0.36 -34.22 -19.86
C LEU A 881 -0.13 -35.59 -20.33
N VAL A 882 0.13 -35.96 -21.59
CA VAL A 882 -0.28 -37.25 -22.17
C VAL A 882 0.34 -38.42 -21.39
N GLU A 883 1.61 -38.29 -21.02
CA GLU A 883 2.29 -39.29 -20.19
C GLU A 883 1.68 -39.33 -18.78
N SER A 884 1.35 -38.18 -18.15
CA SER A 884 0.68 -38.18 -16.85
C SER A 884 -0.68 -38.86 -16.87
N ILE A 885 -1.47 -38.66 -17.95
CA ILE A 885 -2.75 -39.35 -18.11
C ILE A 885 -2.54 -40.86 -18.18
N ARG A 886 -1.54 -41.32 -18.95
CA ARG A 886 -1.20 -42.77 -19.04
C ARG A 886 -0.82 -43.38 -17.71
N GLN A 887 0.05 -42.72 -16.99
CA GLN A 887 0.53 -43.20 -15.69
C GLN A 887 -0.63 -43.30 -14.66
N LEU A 888 -1.49 -42.28 -14.59
CA LEU A 888 -2.61 -42.24 -13.66
C LEU A 888 -3.79 -43.16 -14.05
N THR A 889 -3.86 -43.58 -15.33
CA THR A 889 -4.92 -44.48 -15.84
C THR A 889 -4.44 -45.92 -16.10
N ASN A 890 -3.19 -46.26 -15.73
CA ASN A 890 -2.52 -47.54 -15.98
C ASN A 890 -2.47 -47.93 -17.49
N GLN A 891 -2.34 -46.93 -18.38
CA GLN A 891 -2.19 -47.11 -19.83
C GLN A 891 -0.72 -46.90 -20.28
N ASN A 892 0.21 -47.27 -19.42
CA ASN A 892 1.65 -47.04 -19.62
C ASN A 892 2.16 -47.74 -20.88
N LEU A 893 2.94 -46.99 -21.68
CA LEU A 893 3.63 -47.55 -22.85
C LEU A 893 4.99 -48.18 -22.50
N ALA A 894 5.50 -47.89 -21.30
CA ALA A 894 6.73 -48.39 -20.75
C ALA A 894 6.52 -48.71 -19.25
N ARG A 895 7.55 -48.49 -18.43
CA ARG A 895 7.45 -48.69 -16.97
C ARG A 895 6.45 -47.69 -16.33
N GLY A 896 5.65 -48.15 -15.37
CA GLY A 896 4.74 -47.31 -14.58
C GLY A 896 5.32 -46.93 -13.23
N VAL A 897 4.99 -45.75 -12.77
CA VAL A 897 5.26 -45.31 -11.39
C VAL A 897 4.36 -46.11 -10.45
N PRO A 898 4.90 -46.87 -9.48
CA PRO A 898 4.09 -47.68 -8.59
C PRO A 898 3.08 -46.85 -7.82
N ASP A 899 1.84 -47.29 -7.75
CA ASP A 899 0.75 -46.73 -6.94
C ASP A 899 0.52 -45.22 -7.09
N ALA A 900 0.93 -44.64 -8.23
CA ALA A 900 0.82 -43.20 -8.50
C ALA A 900 -0.62 -42.70 -8.34
N ARG A 901 -0.79 -41.68 -7.50
CA ARG A 901 -2.08 -41.01 -7.23
C ARG A 901 -2.12 -39.60 -7.80
N PHE A 902 -1.03 -38.84 -7.65
CA PHE A 902 -0.94 -37.45 -8.06
C PHE A 902 0.29 -37.19 -8.92
N ALA A 903 0.10 -36.38 -9.94
CA ALA A 903 1.16 -35.88 -10.81
C ALA A 903 1.06 -34.37 -11.03
N ILE A 904 2.21 -33.74 -11.27
CA ILE A 904 2.25 -32.40 -11.81
C ILE A 904 2.86 -32.42 -13.21
N ALA A 905 2.13 -31.85 -14.18
CA ALA A 905 2.65 -31.59 -15.52
C ALA A 905 2.88 -30.09 -15.68
N VAL A 906 4.08 -29.72 -16.13
CA VAL A 906 4.54 -28.35 -16.23
C VAL A 906 4.68 -27.93 -17.68
N GLY A 907 4.34 -26.68 -17.99
CA GLY A 907 4.53 -26.07 -19.28
C GLY A 907 5.33 -24.77 -19.17
N PHE A 908 6.26 -24.58 -20.11
CA PHE A 908 7.05 -23.36 -20.23
C PHE A 908 7.19 -23.00 -21.69
N GLY A 909 6.99 -21.73 -22.07
CA GLY A 909 7.00 -21.40 -23.49
C GLY A 909 7.24 -19.95 -23.84
N MET A 910 7.45 -19.75 -25.14
CA MET A 910 7.69 -18.48 -25.81
C MET A 910 8.92 -17.78 -25.30
N ILE A 911 10.08 -18.24 -25.74
CA ILE A 911 11.36 -17.56 -25.50
C ILE A 911 11.42 -16.29 -26.35
N THR A 912 11.62 -15.16 -25.68
CA THR A 912 11.87 -13.87 -26.34
C THR A 912 13.06 -13.21 -25.64
N TYR A 913 14.00 -12.69 -26.40
CA TYR A 913 15.28 -12.14 -25.92
C TYR A 913 16.07 -13.17 -25.07
N ASP A 914 15.89 -13.13 -23.75
CA ASP A 914 16.65 -13.86 -22.73
C ASP A 914 15.78 -14.73 -21.81
N ARG A 915 14.45 -14.81 -22.06
CA ARG A 915 13.52 -15.46 -21.13
C ARG A 915 12.32 -16.10 -21.80
N GLY A 916 11.70 -17.05 -21.09
CA GLY A 916 10.39 -17.58 -21.44
C GLY A 916 9.26 -16.76 -20.83
N LEU A 917 8.24 -16.50 -21.61
CA LEU A 917 7.15 -15.57 -21.26
C LEU A 917 5.94 -16.25 -20.63
N CYS A 918 5.77 -17.58 -20.76
CA CYS A 918 4.62 -18.30 -20.21
C CYS A 918 5.06 -19.45 -19.31
N SER A 919 4.49 -19.50 -18.11
CA SER A 919 4.62 -20.58 -17.13
C SER A 919 3.25 -21.16 -16.84
N ALA A 920 3.09 -22.46 -16.95
CA ALA A 920 1.83 -23.16 -16.66
C ALA A 920 2.08 -24.45 -15.89
N ALA A 921 1.12 -24.90 -15.09
CA ALA A 921 1.17 -26.20 -14.39
C ALA A 921 -0.24 -26.77 -14.22
N ALA A 922 -0.35 -28.08 -14.20
CA ALA A 922 -1.57 -28.81 -13.88
C ALA A 922 -1.28 -29.89 -12.86
N VAL A 923 -2.07 -29.99 -11.80
CA VAL A 923 -2.10 -31.10 -10.86
C VAL A 923 -3.17 -32.06 -11.33
N LEU A 924 -2.76 -33.30 -11.63
CA LEU A 924 -3.62 -34.38 -12.08
C LEU A 924 -3.72 -35.44 -11.00
N GLY A 925 -4.87 -36.13 -10.96
CA GLY A 925 -5.11 -37.24 -10.00
C GLY A 925 -5.65 -38.48 -10.66
N ARG A 926 -5.35 -39.65 -10.07
CA ARG A 926 -6.00 -40.91 -10.42
C ARG A 926 -7.50 -40.84 -10.07
N ALA A 927 -8.34 -41.53 -10.79
CA ALA A 927 -9.75 -41.67 -10.45
C ALA A 927 -9.93 -42.23 -9.03
N GLY A 928 -10.57 -41.48 -8.14
CA GLY A 928 -10.78 -41.85 -6.74
C GLY A 928 -9.67 -41.49 -5.76
N ALA A 929 -8.61 -40.81 -6.22
CA ALA A 929 -7.55 -40.30 -5.35
C ALA A 929 -7.94 -39.00 -4.65
#